data_41000c6a91b3b62d58c79d4c122d2463
#
_entry.id   41000c6a91b3b62d58c79d4c122d2463
#
_cell.length_a   1.000
_cell.length_b   1.000
_cell.length_c   1.000
_cell.angle_alpha   90.00
_cell.angle_beta   90.00
_cell.angle_gamma   90.00
#
_symmetry.space_group_name_H-M   'P 1'
#
loop_
_entity.id
_entity.type
_entity.pdbx_description
1 polymer ?
#
loop_
_entity_poly.entity_id
_entity_poly.type
_entity_poly.pdbx_seq_one_letter_code
_entity_poly.pdbx_strand_id
1 'polypeptide(L)'
;MAVRMRRDMPSSAIRAHPECVTLPAREGASASGSPPVRIFLGTEPAQHRAERVFIWSIERVRDPGRVYEIWLMKSLRGFRSEGWTTGFTNYRFAIPHFAGCAGRAIYNDVDQIYLSDPAELFDHPLDAHGFLAIAADDSSVMLLDCARMARVWSLERAQRVSKPELLREALAIPGLYGPLAGGWNARDGEYRAGHSKLLHYTTLHTQPWRPFPARLVYQENANAKLWHDLERSADAAGFEPFTRERPSAHWVALGSPVRLEEAPDDDVPWLLDERFRTGPLRERIRCEPFGRGRDAVLQRTAEWWTSRFEAASNRHPKVSWDLELQVPGRNGGWHRSGGPRSSAQPPSVWVLADDRPGNTTQSTGVADALAWPYEIKRLQPGLLSWLHNRLLGASRAGIDVERSSPLEPPWPELVIAAGRRTAPVALWIREQSAGRTRLVQLGRKGADFADLFDLAVTPAYCRLFAHPKRIETSATLHAVSRARLAEAAMRWKQRLEAAPAPRIALLVGGSSGQYQLDAATARRLAQDVRRFAKDAGGSIFATTSRRLAPAAANALCDALADGALIHRWKPDDADNPYLGFLALADAIVITGDSESMLAEATAHGQPLYVYPLPERASFRLLRALCEIVVTRAQALPKNRRGTPRPQRGLEYVCARLIERGFVRPTRDLGRLHEALYRRGVAKPFGTPFESTPVAPLQDLESVAARVRSLMGVA
;
A
#
# COMPACT_ATOMS: atom_id res chain seq x y z
N MET A 1 1.46 -27.38 41.25
CA MET A 1 2.30 -28.08 40.28
C MET A 1 1.40 -28.55 39.14
N ALA A 2 1.18 -27.70 38.15
CA ALA A 2 0.30 -27.96 36.99
C ALA A 2 1.19 -28.17 35.76
N VAL A 3 1.26 -29.43 35.35
CA VAL A 3 1.97 -29.85 34.12
C VAL A 3 1.25 -29.19 32.94
N ARG A 4 1.89 -28.17 32.35
CA ARG A 4 1.50 -27.66 31.04
C ARG A 4 1.81 -28.76 30.02
N MET A 5 0.80 -29.49 29.58
CA MET A 5 0.88 -30.25 28.34
C MET A 5 1.20 -29.27 27.21
N ARG A 6 2.42 -29.30 26.70
CA ARG A 6 2.72 -28.84 25.34
C ARG A 6 1.83 -29.68 24.43
N ARG A 7 0.78 -29.11 23.86
CA ARG A 7 0.20 -29.69 22.67
C ARG A 7 1.26 -29.54 21.59
N ASP A 8 1.92 -30.64 21.28
CA ASP A 8 2.75 -30.73 20.10
C ASP A 8 1.90 -30.27 18.92
N MET A 9 2.41 -29.32 18.16
CA MET A 9 1.90 -29.00 16.83
C MET A 9 1.73 -30.33 16.07
N PRO A 10 0.66 -30.56 15.33
CA PRO A 10 0.53 -31.81 14.61
C PRO A 10 1.79 -31.98 13.77
N SER A 11 2.46 -33.14 13.87
CA SER A 11 3.68 -33.50 13.11
C SER A 11 3.46 -33.43 11.58
N SER A 12 2.31 -33.06 11.21
CA SER A 12 1.70 -32.86 9.91
C SER A 12 2.33 -31.74 9.06
N ALA A 13 3.03 -30.75 9.68
CA ALA A 13 3.67 -29.68 8.95
C ALA A 13 5.03 -30.08 8.33
N ILE A 14 5.69 -31.16 8.81
CA ILE A 14 7.04 -31.57 8.38
C ILE A 14 6.94 -32.71 7.39
N ARG A 15 7.46 -32.51 6.17
CA ARG A 15 7.36 -33.44 5.03
C ARG A 15 8.65 -34.22 4.82
N ALA A 16 8.54 -35.49 4.43
CA ALA A 16 9.68 -36.30 4.01
C ALA A 16 10.14 -35.93 2.59
N HIS A 17 9.21 -35.60 1.72
CA HIS A 17 9.43 -35.23 0.31
C HIS A 17 8.73 -33.92 -0.03
N PRO A 18 9.29 -33.12 -0.98
CA PRO A 18 8.59 -31.97 -1.50
C PRO A 18 7.30 -32.38 -2.22
N GLU A 19 6.28 -31.53 -2.14
CA GLU A 19 5.03 -31.72 -2.85
C GLU A 19 5.13 -31.14 -4.26
N CYS A 20 4.51 -31.80 -5.23
CA CYS A 20 4.53 -31.37 -6.63
C CYS A 20 3.20 -30.75 -7.04
N VAL A 21 3.25 -29.54 -7.60
CA VAL A 21 2.15 -28.93 -8.35
C VAL A 21 2.43 -29.15 -9.83
N THR A 22 1.53 -29.88 -10.51
CA THR A 22 1.67 -30.15 -11.95
C THR A 22 0.79 -29.19 -12.74
N LEU A 23 1.37 -28.54 -13.73
CA LEU A 23 0.67 -27.81 -14.79
C LEU A 23 0.66 -28.71 -16.03
N PRO A 24 -0.44 -29.41 -16.33
CA PRO A 24 -0.54 -30.34 -17.45
C PRO A 24 -0.56 -29.58 -18.79
N ALA A 25 -0.37 -30.27 -19.90
CA ALA A 25 -0.64 -29.70 -21.21
C ALA A 25 -2.05 -29.11 -21.23
N ARG A 26 -2.22 -27.95 -21.86
CA ARG A 26 -3.53 -27.29 -21.95
C ARG A 26 -4.47 -28.08 -22.83
N GLU A 27 -5.74 -28.10 -22.46
CA GLU A 27 -6.78 -28.73 -23.25
C GLU A 27 -6.78 -28.18 -24.69
N GLY A 28 -6.82 -29.08 -25.67
CA GLY A 28 -6.77 -28.74 -27.09
C GLY A 28 -5.37 -28.44 -27.65
N ALA A 29 -4.32 -28.41 -26.84
CA ALA A 29 -2.95 -28.30 -27.33
C ALA A 29 -2.37 -29.66 -27.72
N SER A 30 -1.55 -29.71 -28.78
CA SER A 30 -0.78 -30.91 -29.12
C SER A 30 0.23 -31.20 -28.02
N ALA A 31 0.21 -32.39 -27.43
CA ALA A 31 1.16 -32.77 -26.39
C ALA A 31 2.59 -32.76 -26.93
N SER A 32 3.49 -32.11 -26.20
CA SER A 32 4.91 -32.10 -26.50
C SER A 32 5.51 -33.48 -26.20
N GLY A 33 6.38 -33.98 -27.09
CA GLY A 33 7.20 -35.19 -26.82
C GLY A 33 8.40 -34.91 -25.90
N SER A 34 8.61 -33.67 -25.49
CA SER A 34 9.70 -33.28 -24.58
C SER A 34 9.41 -33.68 -23.14
N PRO A 35 10.46 -33.99 -22.33
CA PRO A 35 10.27 -34.31 -20.92
C PRO A 35 9.65 -33.15 -20.16
N PRO A 36 8.93 -33.44 -19.03
CA PRO A 36 8.38 -32.40 -18.16
C PRO A 36 9.46 -31.43 -17.69
N VAL A 37 9.14 -30.13 -17.64
CA VAL A 37 10.01 -29.09 -17.06
C VAL A 37 9.93 -29.20 -15.54
N ARG A 38 11.00 -29.66 -14.90
CA ARG A 38 11.06 -29.85 -13.45
C ARG A 38 11.66 -28.63 -12.77
N ILE A 39 10.87 -27.94 -11.94
CA ILE A 39 11.25 -26.74 -11.19
C ILE A 39 11.15 -27.04 -9.70
N PHE A 40 12.23 -26.87 -8.95
CA PHE A 40 12.26 -26.98 -7.52
C PHE A 40 12.23 -25.59 -6.90
N LEU A 41 11.13 -25.26 -6.23
CA LEU A 41 10.85 -23.94 -5.66
C LEU A 41 11.20 -23.91 -4.18
N GLY A 42 12.26 -23.18 -3.81
CA GLY A 42 12.57 -22.89 -2.41
C GLY A 42 11.57 -21.91 -1.83
N THR A 43 10.77 -22.36 -0.86
CA THR A 43 9.68 -21.57 -0.28
C THR A 43 9.48 -21.84 1.21
N GLU A 44 8.62 -21.07 1.87
CA GLU A 44 8.26 -21.23 3.28
C GLU A 44 6.81 -20.74 3.51
N PRO A 45 6.11 -21.16 4.58
CA PRO A 45 4.70 -20.85 4.80
C PRO A 45 4.33 -19.36 4.75
N ALA A 46 5.23 -18.46 5.18
CA ALA A 46 5.02 -17.02 5.11
C ALA A 46 5.00 -16.48 3.68
N GLN A 47 5.54 -17.23 2.71
CA GLN A 47 5.68 -16.84 1.30
C GLN A 47 4.50 -17.33 0.43
N HIS A 48 3.40 -17.78 1.01
CA HIS A 48 2.28 -18.40 0.27
C HIS A 48 1.74 -17.54 -0.90
N ARG A 49 1.69 -16.21 -0.75
CA ARG A 49 1.26 -15.32 -1.84
C ARG A 49 2.27 -15.32 -3.00
N ALA A 50 3.56 -15.26 -2.66
CA ALA A 50 4.63 -15.32 -3.65
C ALA A 50 4.67 -16.67 -4.37
N GLU A 51 4.49 -17.77 -3.65
CA GLU A 51 4.41 -19.13 -4.21
C GLU A 51 3.30 -19.23 -5.25
N ARG A 52 2.09 -18.75 -4.93
CA ARG A 52 0.96 -18.74 -5.86
C ARG A 52 1.25 -17.90 -7.11
N VAL A 53 1.80 -16.69 -6.93
CA VAL A 53 2.13 -15.79 -8.04
C VAL A 53 3.29 -16.33 -8.89
N PHE A 54 4.28 -16.97 -8.27
CA PHE A 54 5.35 -17.67 -9.00
C PHE A 54 4.79 -18.73 -9.94
N ILE A 55 3.92 -19.62 -9.45
CA ILE A 55 3.31 -20.69 -10.26
C ILE A 55 2.41 -20.09 -11.36
N TRP A 56 1.64 -19.05 -11.02
CA TRP A 56 0.82 -18.34 -12.00
C TRP A 56 1.66 -17.64 -13.08
N SER A 57 2.82 -17.10 -12.73
CA SER A 57 3.70 -16.48 -13.72
C SER A 57 4.17 -17.48 -14.79
N ILE A 58 4.43 -18.75 -14.37
CA ILE A 58 4.74 -19.84 -15.31
C ILE A 58 3.51 -20.16 -16.16
N GLU A 59 2.33 -20.34 -15.55
CA GLU A 59 1.09 -20.61 -16.28
C GLU A 59 0.82 -19.58 -17.37
N ARG A 60 1.23 -18.34 -17.19
CA ARG A 60 1.02 -17.25 -18.15
C ARG A 60 1.95 -17.32 -19.37
N VAL A 61 3.15 -17.84 -19.22
CA VAL A 61 4.20 -17.78 -20.24
C VAL A 61 4.61 -19.13 -20.83
N ARG A 62 4.16 -20.24 -20.21
CA ARG A 62 4.57 -21.60 -20.58
C ARG A 62 4.09 -22.07 -21.97
N ASP A 63 4.81 -22.97 -22.58
CA ASP A 63 4.36 -23.75 -23.73
C ASP A 63 3.06 -24.52 -23.35
N PRO A 64 1.96 -24.31 -24.08
CA PRO A 64 0.68 -24.97 -23.81
C PRO A 64 0.71 -26.48 -23.99
N GLY A 65 1.60 -27.02 -24.82
CA GLY A 65 1.71 -28.47 -25.09
C GLY A 65 2.62 -29.20 -24.10
N ARG A 66 3.34 -28.51 -23.24
CA ARG A 66 4.34 -29.12 -22.36
C ARG A 66 3.83 -29.22 -20.91
N VAL A 67 4.31 -30.25 -20.18
CA VAL A 67 4.03 -30.45 -18.76
C VAL A 67 5.10 -29.74 -17.91
N TYR A 68 4.67 -29.06 -16.83
CA TYR A 68 5.55 -28.42 -15.87
C TYR A 68 5.26 -28.98 -14.48
N GLU A 69 6.33 -29.39 -13.78
CA GLU A 69 6.28 -29.93 -12.42
C GLU A 69 6.99 -28.98 -11.47
N ILE A 70 6.24 -28.36 -10.56
CA ILE A 70 6.76 -27.43 -9.56
C ILE A 70 6.80 -28.12 -8.20
N TRP A 71 8.00 -28.43 -7.73
CA TRP A 71 8.27 -29.13 -6.49
C TRP A 71 8.50 -28.15 -5.35
N LEU A 72 7.57 -28.10 -4.38
CA LEU A 72 7.57 -27.13 -3.29
C LEU A 72 8.54 -27.54 -2.18
N MET A 73 9.69 -26.91 -2.15
CA MET A 73 10.76 -27.16 -1.19
C MET A 73 10.52 -26.36 0.10
N LYS A 74 9.57 -26.82 0.92
CA LYS A 74 9.21 -26.19 2.22
C LYS A 74 8.96 -27.23 3.30
N SER A 75 9.27 -26.88 4.54
CA SER A 75 9.01 -27.69 5.72
C SER A 75 9.57 -29.14 5.62
N LEU A 76 10.72 -29.30 4.99
CA LEU A 76 11.34 -30.62 4.79
C LEU A 76 12.04 -31.10 6.06
N ARG A 77 11.88 -32.42 6.37
CA ARG A 77 12.41 -33.07 7.54
C ARG A 77 13.94 -33.19 7.51
N GLY A 78 14.56 -33.03 8.67
CA GLY A 78 15.98 -33.36 8.89
C GLY A 78 16.98 -32.24 8.61
N PHE A 79 16.55 -31.11 8.07
CA PHE A 79 17.44 -29.98 7.79
C PHE A 79 17.71 -29.15 9.03
N ARG A 80 19.00 -28.88 9.28
CA ARG A 80 19.46 -27.92 10.30
C ARG A 80 19.36 -26.52 9.73
N SER A 81 18.52 -25.69 10.35
CA SER A 81 18.24 -24.33 9.86
C SER A 81 19.05 -23.24 10.58
N GLU A 82 19.98 -23.61 11.50
CA GLU A 82 20.84 -22.65 12.18
C GLU A 82 21.71 -21.89 11.16
N GLY A 83 21.71 -20.56 11.26
CA GLY A 83 22.47 -19.70 10.32
C GLY A 83 21.84 -19.49 8.95
N TRP A 84 20.65 -20.03 8.65
CA TRP A 84 19.94 -19.78 7.41
C TRP A 84 19.39 -18.34 7.34
N THR A 85 19.44 -17.75 6.16
CA THR A 85 18.86 -16.42 5.90
C THR A 85 17.35 -16.50 5.60
N THR A 86 16.90 -17.60 4.98
CA THR A 86 15.50 -17.91 4.67
C THR A 86 15.18 -19.33 5.17
N GLY A 87 13.91 -19.67 5.33
CA GLY A 87 13.46 -20.99 5.80
C GLY A 87 13.80 -22.16 4.85
N PHE A 88 14.32 -21.87 3.66
CA PHE A 88 14.58 -22.85 2.60
C PHE A 88 16.03 -22.83 2.06
N THR A 89 16.95 -22.15 2.72
CA THR A 89 18.31 -21.87 2.18
C THR A 89 19.04 -23.10 1.64
N ASN A 90 19.04 -24.24 2.34
CA ASN A 90 19.77 -25.43 1.93
C ASN A 90 18.97 -26.44 1.13
N TYR A 91 17.66 -26.31 1.01
CA TYR A 91 16.85 -27.28 0.27
C TYR A 91 17.34 -27.46 -1.18
N ARG A 92 17.86 -26.40 -1.79
CA ARG A 92 18.40 -26.41 -3.17
C ARG A 92 19.51 -27.43 -3.42
N PHE A 93 20.27 -27.80 -2.40
CA PHE A 93 21.34 -28.78 -2.51
C PHE A 93 20.85 -30.24 -2.38
N ALA A 94 19.59 -30.44 -1.99
CA ALA A 94 18.96 -31.77 -1.97
C ALA A 94 18.20 -32.10 -3.25
N ILE A 95 18.16 -31.19 -4.24
CA ILE A 95 17.45 -31.38 -5.51
C ILE A 95 17.90 -32.65 -6.23
N PRO A 96 19.20 -32.96 -6.37
CA PRO A 96 19.61 -34.19 -7.01
C PRO A 96 18.94 -35.42 -6.43
N HIS A 97 18.86 -35.51 -5.09
CA HIS A 97 18.17 -36.62 -4.39
C HIS A 97 16.67 -36.67 -4.73
N PHE A 98 15.96 -35.51 -4.59
CA PHE A 98 14.51 -35.46 -4.84
C PHE A 98 14.15 -35.62 -6.31
N ALA A 99 15.10 -35.33 -7.21
CA ALA A 99 14.96 -35.60 -8.64
C ALA A 99 15.30 -37.03 -9.05
N GLY A 100 15.57 -37.94 -8.08
CA GLY A 100 15.94 -39.33 -8.34
C GLY A 100 17.37 -39.49 -8.89
N CYS A 101 18.26 -38.56 -8.63
CA CYS A 101 19.65 -38.54 -9.12
C CYS A 101 19.77 -38.62 -10.65
N ALA A 102 18.75 -38.15 -11.39
CA ALA A 102 18.68 -38.27 -12.86
C ALA A 102 18.05 -37.08 -13.53
N GLY A 103 18.43 -36.85 -14.78
CA GLY A 103 17.86 -35.80 -15.64
C GLY A 103 18.23 -34.39 -15.17
N ARG A 104 17.43 -33.43 -15.62
CA ARG A 104 17.63 -31.99 -15.36
C ARG A 104 16.62 -31.45 -14.35
N ALA A 105 17.00 -30.37 -13.67
CA ALA A 105 16.11 -29.63 -12.79
C ALA A 105 16.48 -28.15 -12.79
N ILE A 106 15.48 -27.28 -12.68
CA ILE A 106 15.69 -25.86 -12.35
C ILE A 106 15.46 -25.66 -10.86
N TYR A 107 16.27 -24.84 -10.20
CA TYR A 107 16.00 -24.28 -8.89
C TYR A 107 15.63 -22.80 -8.98
N ASN A 108 14.62 -22.43 -8.21
CA ASN A 108 14.20 -21.03 -8.01
C ASN A 108 13.95 -20.71 -6.54
N ASP A 109 14.26 -19.48 -6.13
CA ASP A 109 13.74 -18.90 -4.91
C ASP A 109 12.29 -18.38 -5.15
N VAL A 110 11.42 -18.46 -4.15
CA VAL A 110 9.98 -18.12 -4.27
C VAL A 110 9.70 -16.63 -4.53
N ASP A 111 10.68 -15.78 -4.26
CA ASP A 111 10.60 -14.34 -4.49
C ASP A 111 10.95 -13.92 -5.93
N GLN A 112 10.63 -14.79 -6.88
CA GLN A 112 10.86 -14.60 -8.31
C GLN A 112 9.54 -14.68 -9.09
N ILE A 113 9.52 -14.12 -10.31
CA ILE A 113 8.46 -14.30 -11.29
C ILE A 113 9.07 -14.53 -12.67
N TYR A 114 8.51 -15.47 -13.42
CA TYR A 114 8.88 -15.72 -14.80
C TYR A 114 8.24 -14.70 -15.74
N LEU A 115 9.02 -14.21 -16.69
CA LEU A 115 8.62 -13.28 -17.76
C LEU A 115 8.75 -13.94 -19.15
N SER A 116 9.45 -15.08 -19.22
CA SER A 116 9.58 -15.97 -20.37
C SER A 116 9.36 -17.41 -19.94
N ASP A 117 9.13 -18.30 -20.89
CA ASP A 117 8.91 -19.72 -20.62
C ASP A 117 10.15 -20.34 -19.92
N PRO A 118 9.99 -20.94 -18.71
CA PRO A 118 11.09 -21.69 -18.07
C PRO A 118 11.60 -22.88 -18.87
N ALA A 119 10.88 -23.39 -19.86
CA ALA A 119 11.35 -24.42 -20.77
C ALA A 119 12.62 -23.98 -21.54
N GLU A 120 12.73 -22.70 -21.88
CA GLU A 120 13.95 -22.16 -22.51
C GLU A 120 15.19 -22.32 -21.62
N LEU A 121 15.04 -22.18 -20.31
CA LEU A 121 16.12 -22.41 -19.34
C LEU A 121 16.36 -23.92 -19.16
N PHE A 122 15.28 -24.71 -19.03
CA PHE A 122 15.38 -26.16 -18.80
C PHE A 122 16.10 -26.86 -19.95
N ASP A 123 15.85 -26.45 -21.20
CA ASP A 123 16.45 -27.03 -22.40
C ASP A 123 17.82 -26.42 -22.75
N HIS A 124 18.26 -25.39 -22.01
CA HIS A 124 19.57 -24.77 -22.23
C HIS A 124 20.71 -25.82 -22.15
N PRO A 125 21.69 -25.80 -23.06
CA PRO A 125 22.82 -26.72 -23.01
C PRO A 125 23.55 -26.67 -21.66
N LEU A 126 23.76 -27.81 -21.05
CA LEU A 126 24.57 -27.97 -19.83
C LEU A 126 26.01 -28.33 -20.15
N ASP A 127 26.27 -28.82 -21.37
CA ASP A 127 27.57 -29.32 -21.86
C ASP A 127 28.26 -30.26 -20.83
N ALA A 128 29.45 -29.92 -20.38
CA ALA A 128 30.16 -30.65 -19.35
C ALA A 128 29.83 -30.20 -17.91
N HIS A 129 29.01 -29.17 -17.73
CA HIS A 129 28.76 -28.60 -16.41
C HIS A 129 27.72 -29.41 -15.60
N GLY A 130 27.93 -29.42 -14.28
CA GLY A 130 26.97 -30.01 -13.33
C GLY A 130 25.85 -29.02 -13.00
N PHE A 131 26.13 -27.71 -13.01
CA PHE A 131 25.12 -26.70 -12.85
C PHE A 131 25.51 -25.39 -13.54
N LEU A 132 24.48 -24.64 -13.98
CA LEU A 132 24.62 -23.28 -14.47
C LEU A 132 23.98 -22.31 -13.49
N ALA A 133 24.62 -21.15 -13.28
CA ALA A 133 24.12 -20.04 -12.48
C ALA A 133 24.68 -18.72 -13.03
N ILE A 134 24.06 -17.57 -12.70
CA ILE A 134 24.55 -16.25 -13.20
C ILE A 134 25.90 -15.84 -12.62
N ALA A 135 26.26 -16.39 -11.44
CA ALA A 135 27.57 -16.25 -10.82
C ALA A 135 27.87 -17.46 -9.95
N ALA A 136 29.13 -17.76 -9.75
CA ALA A 136 29.59 -18.93 -9.01
C ALA A 136 29.07 -19.01 -7.56
N ASP A 137 28.84 -17.86 -6.93
CA ASP A 137 28.33 -17.74 -5.57
C ASP A 137 26.83 -17.41 -5.51
N ASP A 138 26.13 -17.30 -6.66
CA ASP A 138 24.69 -17.09 -6.75
C ASP A 138 23.99 -18.41 -7.07
N SER A 139 23.23 -18.91 -6.12
CA SER A 139 22.45 -20.14 -6.23
C SER A 139 20.95 -19.92 -6.15
N SER A 140 20.48 -18.70 -6.45
CA SER A 140 19.06 -18.35 -6.39
C SER A 140 18.28 -18.77 -7.64
N VAL A 141 19.00 -18.94 -8.77
CA VAL A 141 18.51 -19.61 -9.99
C VAL A 141 19.62 -20.55 -10.46
N MET A 142 19.31 -21.83 -10.65
CA MET A 142 20.25 -22.80 -11.17
C MET A 142 19.56 -23.76 -12.14
N LEU A 143 20.25 -24.10 -13.23
CA LEU A 143 19.95 -25.30 -14.01
C LEU A 143 20.92 -26.40 -13.62
N LEU A 144 20.43 -27.59 -13.27
CA LEU A 144 21.21 -28.69 -12.73
C LEU A 144 21.16 -29.92 -13.62
N ASP A 145 22.31 -30.58 -13.78
CA ASP A 145 22.43 -32.01 -14.12
C ASP A 145 22.35 -32.81 -12.82
N CYS A 146 21.20 -33.41 -12.53
CA CYS A 146 20.99 -34.09 -11.26
C CYS A 146 21.87 -35.31 -11.07
N ALA A 147 22.25 -36.00 -12.16
CA ALA A 147 23.14 -37.15 -12.06
C ALA A 147 24.58 -36.76 -11.68
N ARG A 148 25.10 -35.67 -12.28
CA ARG A 148 26.42 -35.15 -11.95
C ARG A 148 26.45 -34.54 -10.55
N MET A 149 25.43 -33.73 -10.20
CA MET A 149 25.39 -33.07 -8.91
C MET A 149 25.09 -33.98 -7.74
N ALA A 150 24.45 -35.14 -7.93
CA ALA A 150 24.26 -36.17 -6.90
C ALA A 150 25.60 -36.71 -6.28
N ARG A 151 26.68 -36.61 -7.04
CA ARG A 151 28.02 -37.01 -6.59
C ARG A 151 28.64 -36.01 -5.60
N VAL A 152 28.14 -34.75 -5.59
CA VAL A 152 28.67 -33.64 -4.78
C VAL A 152 27.69 -33.25 -3.70
N TRP A 153 26.42 -33.15 -4.04
CA TRP A 153 25.33 -32.70 -3.16
C TRP A 153 24.40 -33.85 -2.80
N SER A 154 24.74 -34.60 -1.73
CA SER A 154 23.87 -35.62 -1.16
C SER A 154 22.83 -35.00 -0.20
N LEU A 155 21.70 -35.70 0.03
CA LEU A 155 20.70 -35.29 1.00
C LEU A 155 21.30 -35.04 2.39
N GLU A 156 22.14 -35.96 2.87
CA GLU A 156 22.77 -35.84 4.18
C GLU A 156 23.64 -34.59 4.31
N ARG A 157 24.40 -34.26 3.27
CA ARG A 157 25.20 -33.03 3.24
C ARG A 157 24.34 -31.78 3.22
N ALA A 158 23.31 -31.76 2.38
CA ALA A 158 22.37 -30.65 2.31
C ALA A 158 21.68 -30.38 3.65
N GLN A 159 21.42 -31.43 4.44
CA GLN A 159 20.79 -31.33 5.76
C GLN A 159 21.74 -30.78 6.85
N ARG A 160 23.04 -30.97 6.74
CA ARG A 160 24.00 -30.72 7.84
C ARG A 160 25.02 -29.63 7.56
N VAL A 161 25.45 -29.49 6.30
CA VAL A 161 26.57 -28.63 5.89
C VAL A 161 26.06 -27.22 5.53
N SER A 162 26.86 -26.20 5.74
CA SER A 162 26.49 -24.83 5.45
C SER A 162 26.45 -24.52 3.93
N LYS A 163 25.59 -23.63 3.49
CA LYS A 163 25.51 -23.19 2.07
C LYS A 163 26.87 -22.74 1.51
N PRO A 164 27.70 -21.92 2.20
CA PRO A 164 28.99 -21.49 1.66
C PRO A 164 29.97 -22.65 1.46
N GLU A 165 29.89 -23.67 2.30
CA GLU A 165 30.73 -24.84 2.20
C GLU A 165 30.32 -25.75 1.04
N LEU A 166 29.02 -26.04 0.90
CA LEU A 166 28.48 -26.83 -0.21
C LEU A 166 28.80 -26.21 -1.58
N LEU A 167 28.75 -24.88 -1.67
CA LEU A 167 29.14 -24.18 -2.90
C LEU A 167 30.63 -24.24 -3.13
N ARG A 168 31.46 -24.07 -2.10
CA ARG A 168 32.93 -24.14 -2.21
C ARG A 168 33.39 -25.50 -2.70
N GLU A 169 32.82 -26.59 -2.19
CA GLU A 169 33.10 -27.95 -2.62
C GLU A 169 32.75 -28.16 -4.10
N ALA A 170 31.58 -27.71 -4.54
CA ALA A 170 31.20 -27.82 -5.94
C ALA A 170 32.11 -26.99 -6.86
N LEU A 171 32.50 -25.80 -6.44
CA LEU A 171 33.39 -24.92 -7.20
C LEU A 171 34.84 -25.37 -7.24
N ALA A 172 35.26 -26.21 -6.29
CA ALA A 172 36.60 -26.82 -6.28
C ALA A 172 36.77 -27.90 -7.37
N ILE A 173 35.67 -28.37 -7.98
CA ILE A 173 35.70 -29.35 -9.07
C ILE A 173 35.76 -28.57 -10.40
N PRO A 174 36.87 -28.69 -11.16
CA PRO A 174 37.03 -27.96 -12.41
C PRO A 174 35.90 -28.27 -13.41
N GLY A 175 35.32 -27.23 -13.99
CA GLY A 175 34.29 -27.34 -15.02
C GLY A 175 32.90 -27.74 -14.51
N LEU A 176 32.69 -27.95 -13.21
CA LEU A 176 31.37 -28.32 -12.68
C LEU A 176 30.37 -27.13 -12.73
N TYR A 177 30.84 -25.90 -12.51
CA TYR A 177 30.08 -24.68 -12.68
C TYR A 177 30.21 -24.12 -14.11
N GLY A 178 29.08 -23.68 -14.70
CA GLY A 178 29.01 -22.91 -15.94
C GLY A 178 28.20 -21.63 -15.77
N PRO A 179 28.50 -20.58 -16.58
CA PRO A 179 27.80 -19.32 -16.49
C PRO A 179 26.42 -19.38 -17.15
N LEU A 180 25.44 -18.67 -16.56
CA LEU A 180 24.11 -18.45 -17.09
C LEU A 180 23.92 -16.97 -17.43
N ALA A 181 23.18 -16.66 -18.50
CA ALA A 181 22.87 -15.28 -18.87
C ALA A 181 22.10 -14.55 -17.77
N GLY A 182 22.49 -13.29 -17.46
CA GLY A 182 21.93 -12.49 -16.37
C GLY A 182 20.43 -12.21 -16.47
N GLY A 183 19.85 -12.29 -17.68
CA GLY A 183 18.40 -12.17 -17.89
C GLY A 183 17.57 -13.23 -17.16
N TRP A 184 18.16 -14.37 -16.79
CA TRP A 184 17.52 -15.42 -16.02
C TRP A 184 17.52 -15.20 -14.48
N ASN A 185 18.05 -14.07 -14.02
CA ASN A 185 17.97 -13.65 -12.61
C ASN A 185 18.17 -12.14 -12.48
N ALA A 186 17.29 -11.35 -13.12
CA ALA A 186 17.31 -9.89 -13.01
C ALA A 186 16.82 -9.48 -11.61
N ARG A 187 17.72 -8.95 -10.77
CA ARG A 187 17.44 -8.61 -9.37
C ARG A 187 16.92 -7.18 -9.24
N ASP A 188 15.77 -7.00 -8.64
CA ASP A 188 15.17 -5.68 -8.33
C ASP A 188 15.39 -4.62 -9.43
N GLY A 189 16.37 -3.73 -9.27
CA GLY A 189 16.69 -2.65 -10.21
C GLY A 189 17.42 -3.07 -11.51
N GLU A 190 17.78 -4.34 -11.67
CA GLU A 190 18.39 -4.88 -12.89
C GLU A 190 17.34 -5.23 -13.96
N TYR A 191 16.07 -5.20 -13.60
CA TYR A 191 14.97 -5.48 -14.51
C TYR A 191 15.00 -4.57 -15.76
N ARG A 192 14.88 -5.18 -16.92
CA ARG A 192 14.76 -4.51 -18.22
C ARG A 192 13.64 -5.17 -19.03
N ALA A 193 12.59 -4.41 -19.33
CA ALA A 193 11.47 -4.89 -20.12
C ALA A 193 11.94 -5.45 -21.49
N GLY A 194 11.41 -6.61 -21.88
CA GLY A 194 11.78 -7.30 -23.10
C GLY A 194 13.13 -8.05 -23.10
N HIS A 195 13.96 -7.87 -22.07
CA HIS A 195 15.27 -8.53 -21.94
C HIS A 195 15.37 -9.46 -20.74
N SER A 196 14.78 -9.08 -19.60
CA SER A 196 14.76 -9.93 -18.42
C SER A 196 13.76 -11.06 -18.63
N LYS A 197 14.21 -12.30 -18.44
CA LYS A 197 13.41 -13.52 -18.56
C LYS A 197 12.80 -13.96 -17.21
N LEU A 198 13.44 -13.52 -16.12
CA LEU A 198 13.01 -13.75 -14.76
C LEU A 198 13.35 -12.53 -13.90
N LEU A 199 12.39 -12.04 -13.11
CA LEU A 199 12.58 -10.95 -12.14
C LEU A 199 12.63 -11.50 -10.72
N HIS A 200 13.64 -11.07 -9.94
CA HIS A 200 13.89 -11.52 -8.58
C HIS A 200 13.79 -10.36 -7.57
N TYR A 201 12.83 -10.43 -6.66
CA TYR A 201 12.60 -9.44 -5.60
C TYR A 201 13.46 -9.75 -4.37
N THR A 202 14.76 -9.51 -4.46
CA THR A 202 15.75 -9.95 -3.46
C THR A 202 15.67 -9.24 -2.11
N THR A 203 15.08 -8.03 -2.09
CA THR A 203 15.07 -7.16 -0.92
C THR A 203 13.83 -7.39 -0.07
N LEU A 204 13.95 -8.16 1.02
CA LEU A 204 12.84 -8.59 1.88
C LEU A 204 11.86 -7.47 2.28
N HIS A 205 12.36 -6.27 2.63
CA HIS A 205 11.50 -5.18 3.08
C HIS A 205 10.94 -4.30 1.94
N THR A 206 11.14 -4.72 0.69
CA THR A 206 10.48 -4.14 -0.48
C THR A 206 9.64 -5.17 -1.25
N GLN A 207 9.56 -6.42 -0.78
CA GLN A 207 8.75 -7.45 -1.41
C GLN A 207 7.26 -7.06 -1.40
N PRO A 208 6.58 -7.02 -2.57
CA PRO A 208 5.20 -6.51 -2.67
C PRO A 208 4.19 -7.26 -1.80
N TRP A 209 4.36 -8.55 -1.59
CA TRP A 209 3.47 -9.42 -0.80
C TRP A 209 3.70 -9.35 0.72
N ARG A 210 4.74 -8.66 1.19
CA ARG A 210 5.03 -8.36 2.61
C ARG A 210 5.00 -9.58 3.53
N PRO A 211 5.88 -10.56 3.37
CA PRO A 211 5.80 -11.83 4.10
C PRO A 211 6.02 -11.70 5.61
N PHE A 212 6.72 -10.66 6.08
CA PHE A 212 7.11 -10.47 7.48
C PHE A 212 6.74 -9.08 8.03
N PRO A 213 5.45 -8.66 8.04
CA PRO A 213 5.08 -7.28 8.40
C PRO A 213 5.42 -6.90 9.85
N ALA A 214 5.41 -7.86 10.77
CA ALA A 214 5.80 -7.62 12.16
C ALA A 214 7.30 -7.38 12.37
N ARG A 215 8.15 -7.83 11.44
CA ARG A 215 9.62 -7.79 11.55
C ARG A 215 10.25 -6.65 10.76
N LEU A 216 9.62 -6.21 9.68
CA LEU A 216 10.18 -5.28 8.72
C LEU A 216 9.27 -4.05 8.57
N VAL A 217 9.85 -2.91 8.25
CA VAL A 217 9.11 -1.73 7.79
C VAL A 217 9.18 -1.69 6.27
N TYR A 218 8.07 -2.00 5.62
CA TYR A 218 8.04 -2.15 4.17
C TYR A 218 8.12 -0.80 3.45
N GLN A 219 8.87 -0.81 2.37
CA GLN A 219 9.01 0.29 1.42
C GLN A 219 8.50 -0.15 0.05
N GLU A 220 8.26 0.79 -0.82
CA GLU A 220 7.84 0.54 -2.19
C GLU A 220 8.96 -0.12 -3.00
N ASN A 221 8.58 -1.07 -3.87
CA ASN A 221 9.46 -1.65 -4.87
C ASN A 221 9.10 -1.06 -6.24
N ALA A 222 10.09 -0.59 -6.98
CA ALA A 222 9.88 0.02 -8.29
C ALA A 222 9.14 -0.89 -9.28
N ASN A 223 9.29 -2.21 -9.12
CA ASN A 223 8.67 -3.24 -9.97
C ASN A 223 7.44 -3.90 -9.31
N ALA A 224 6.92 -3.36 -8.21
CA ALA A 224 5.78 -3.92 -7.49
C ALA A 224 4.54 -4.10 -8.38
N LYS A 225 4.34 -3.20 -9.35
CA LYS A 225 3.20 -3.26 -10.28
C LYS A 225 3.15 -4.59 -11.05
N LEU A 226 4.29 -5.10 -11.52
CA LEU A 226 4.35 -6.38 -12.26
C LEU A 226 3.84 -7.54 -11.41
N TRP A 227 4.25 -7.58 -10.16
CA TRP A 227 3.82 -8.62 -9.23
C TRP A 227 2.32 -8.51 -8.90
N HIS A 228 1.83 -7.30 -8.59
CA HIS A 228 0.41 -7.09 -8.31
C HIS A 228 -0.50 -7.33 -9.52
N ASP A 229 -0.04 -7.05 -10.74
CA ASP A 229 -0.78 -7.36 -11.96
C ASP A 229 -0.94 -8.87 -12.13
N LEU A 230 0.11 -9.65 -11.84
CA LEU A 230 0.05 -11.11 -11.85
C LEU A 230 -0.90 -11.64 -10.78
N GLU A 231 -0.84 -11.12 -9.54
CA GLU A 231 -1.73 -11.53 -8.47
C GLU A 231 -3.21 -11.27 -8.84
N ARG A 232 -3.52 -10.06 -9.34
CA ARG A 232 -4.88 -9.74 -9.80
C ARG A 232 -5.35 -10.63 -10.94
N SER A 233 -4.47 -10.97 -11.87
CA SER A 233 -4.83 -11.87 -12.97
C SER A 233 -5.05 -13.31 -12.49
N ALA A 234 -4.32 -13.77 -11.47
CA ALA A 234 -4.56 -15.04 -10.81
C ALA A 234 -5.91 -15.05 -10.07
N ASP A 235 -6.24 -13.94 -9.37
CA ASP A 235 -7.54 -13.79 -8.71
C ASP A 235 -8.70 -13.83 -9.72
N ALA A 236 -8.58 -13.09 -10.82
CA ALA A 236 -9.59 -13.06 -11.89
C ALA A 236 -9.79 -14.43 -12.56
N ALA A 237 -8.72 -15.23 -12.67
CA ALA A 237 -8.77 -16.58 -13.21
C ALA A 237 -9.24 -17.65 -12.21
N GLY A 238 -9.41 -17.29 -10.93
CA GLY A 238 -9.69 -18.27 -9.85
C GLY A 238 -8.57 -19.29 -9.66
N PHE A 239 -7.32 -18.92 -9.99
CA PHE A 239 -6.19 -19.82 -9.96
C PHE A 239 -5.74 -20.12 -8.52
N GLU A 240 -5.68 -21.41 -8.18
CA GLU A 240 -5.06 -21.91 -6.95
C GLU A 240 -4.18 -23.14 -7.27
N PRO A 241 -2.98 -23.26 -6.64
CA PRO A 241 -2.11 -24.41 -6.83
C PRO A 241 -2.76 -25.74 -6.43
N PHE A 242 -3.52 -25.74 -5.35
CA PHE A 242 -4.29 -26.88 -4.86
C PHE A 242 -5.78 -26.59 -4.94
N THR A 243 -6.57 -27.57 -5.34
CA THR A 243 -8.04 -27.48 -5.47
C THR A 243 -8.68 -28.73 -4.90
N ARG A 244 -10.01 -28.82 -4.86
CA ARG A 244 -10.74 -30.00 -4.43
C ARG A 244 -10.40 -31.22 -5.29
N GLU A 245 -10.28 -31.02 -6.59
CA GLU A 245 -9.95 -32.07 -7.57
C GLU A 245 -8.48 -32.47 -7.50
N ARG A 246 -7.66 -31.59 -6.98
CA ARG A 246 -6.21 -31.76 -6.82
C ARG A 246 -5.76 -31.25 -5.46
N PRO A 247 -6.16 -31.91 -4.36
CA PRO A 247 -5.76 -31.53 -3.01
C PRO A 247 -4.27 -31.84 -2.79
N SER A 248 -3.68 -31.26 -1.73
CA SER A 248 -2.34 -31.62 -1.33
C SER A 248 -2.25 -33.07 -0.86
N ALA A 249 -1.07 -33.67 -1.01
CA ALA A 249 -0.82 -35.02 -0.48
C ALA A 249 -1.07 -35.07 1.05
N HIS A 250 -0.82 -33.96 1.74
CA HIS A 250 -1.08 -33.83 3.16
C HIS A 250 -2.59 -33.85 3.50
N TRP A 251 -3.42 -33.20 2.72
CA TRP A 251 -4.88 -33.28 2.83
C TRP A 251 -5.36 -34.73 2.69
N VAL A 252 -4.86 -35.42 1.65
CA VAL A 252 -5.21 -36.81 1.40
C VAL A 252 -4.81 -37.72 2.59
N ALA A 253 -3.64 -37.48 3.18
CA ALA A 253 -3.15 -38.25 4.33
C ALA A 253 -3.94 -38.01 5.62
N LEU A 254 -4.50 -36.81 5.83
CA LEU A 254 -5.31 -36.49 7.01
C LEU A 254 -6.78 -36.89 6.88
N GLY A 255 -7.23 -37.20 5.67
CA GLY A 255 -8.66 -37.24 5.35
C GLY A 255 -9.26 -35.83 5.26
N SER A 256 -10.55 -35.71 5.04
CA SER A 256 -11.21 -34.40 4.90
C SER A 256 -11.40 -33.75 6.28
N PRO A 257 -10.61 -32.74 6.66
CA PRO A 257 -10.85 -32.02 7.92
C PRO A 257 -12.14 -31.21 7.82
N VAL A 258 -12.87 -31.16 8.93
CA VAL A 258 -14.15 -30.44 9.01
C VAL A 258 -13.92 -28.95 9.29
N ARG A 259 -12.83 -28.60 9.96
CA ARG A 259 -12.53 -27.25 10.45
C ARG A 259 -11.40 -26.62 9.63
N LEU A 260 -11.53 -25.31 9.36
CA LEU A 260 -10.46 -24.55 8.67
C LEU A 260 -9.12 -24.64 9.40
N GLU A 261 -9.15 -24.63 10.75
CA GLU A 261 -7.95 -24.73 11.57
C GLU A 261 -7.22 -26.07 11.44
N GLU A 262 -7.90 -27.12 11.00
CA GLU A 262 -7.36 -28.48 10.81
C GLU A 262 -6.86 -28.72 9.38
N ALA A 263 -7.26 -27.88 8.43
CA ALA A 263 -6.84 -27.99 7.06
C ALA A 263 -5.35 -27.69 6.87
N PRO A 264 -4.63 -28.38 5.97
CA PRO A 264 -3.27 -27.98 5.57
C PRO A 264 -3.23 -26.55 5.02
N ASP A 265 -2.14 -25.83 5.26
CA ASP A 265 -1.96 -24.44 4.81
C ASP A 265 -2.19 -24.26 3.31
N ASP A 266 -1.79 -25.26 2.52
CA ASP A 266 -1.89 -25.25 1.07
C ASP A 266 -3.32 -25.45 0.58
N ASP A 267 -4.20 -26.07 1.37
CA ASP A 267 -5.57 -26.38 1.01
C ASP A 267 -6.59 -25.36 1.56
N VAL A 268 -6.21 -24.53 2.51
CA VAL A 268 -7.08 -23.47 3.06
C VAL A 268 -7.66 -22.57 1.97
N PRO A 269 -6.90 -22.14 0.90
CA PRO A 269 -7.47 -21.29 -0.15
C PRO A 269 -8.65 -21.92 -0.89
N TRP A 270 -8.52 -23.17 -1.32
CA TRP A 270 -9.63 -23.81 -2.05
C TRP A 270 -10.80 -24.15 -1.13
N LEU A 271 -10.53 -24.51 0.14
CA LEU A 271 -11.57 -24.76 1.12
C LEU A 271 -12.39 -23.51 1.43
N LEU A 272 -11.72 -22.35 1.54
CA LEU A 272 -12.39 -21.05 1.64
C LEU A 272 -13.20 -20.76 0.38
N ASP A 273 -12.64 -21.01 -0.80
CA ASP A 273 -13.29 -20.78 -2.07
C ASP A 273 -14.61 -21.59 -2.17
N GLU A 274 -14.60 -22.85 -1.77
CA GLU A 274 -15.81 -23.67 -1.69
C GLU A 274 -16.84 -23.10 -0.70
N ARG A 275 -16.40 -22.67 0.48
CA ARG A 275 -17.30 -22.06 1.48
C ARG A 275 -17.91 -20.75 0.98
N PHE A 276 -17.13 -19.93 0.30
CA PHE A 276 -17.63 -18.70 -0.32
C PHE A 276 -18.66 -18.98 -1.42
N ARG A 277 -18.54 -20.09 -2.17
CA ARG A 277 -19.55 -20.50 -3.17
C ARG A 277 -20.89 -20.88 -2.57
N THR A 278 -20.93 -21.33 -1.32
CA THR A 278 -22.16 -21.76 -0.65
C THR A 278 -22.99 -20.61 -0.08
N GLY A 279 -22.47 -19.38 -0.05
CA GLY A 279 -23.18 -18.19 0.39
C GLY A 279 -22.45 -17.42 1.49
N PRO A 280 -23.18 -16.63 2.29
CA PRO A 280 -22.59 -15.83 3.36
C PRO A 280 -21.78 -16.67 4.34
N LEU A 281 -20.55 -16.28 4.61
CA LEU A 281 -19.62 -17.04 5.44
C LEU A 281 -19.41 -16.34 6.80
N ARG A 282 -19.55 -17.09 7.87
CA ARG A 282 -19.21 -16.64 9.23
C ARG A 282 -18.30 -17.66 9.90
N GLU A 283 -17.09 -17.24 10.23
CA GLU A 283 -16.10 -18.10 10.87
C GLU A 283 -15.56 -17.49 12.15
N ARG A 284 -15.22 -18.37 13.09
CA ARG A 284 -14.57 -18.02 14.35
C ARG A 284 -13.34 -18.88 14.50
N ILE A 285 -12.16 -18.25 14.47
CA ILE A 285 -10.87 -18.95 14.44
C ILE A 285 -10.03 -18.51 15.63
N ARG A 286 -9.39 -19.46 16.29
CA ARG A 286 -8.37 -19.21 17.30
C ARG A 286 -7.01 -19.10 16.63
N CYS A 287 -6.43 -17.91 16.64
CA CYS A 287 -5.10 -17.66 16.11
C CYS A 287 -4.01 -18.24 17.01
N GLU A 288 -2.91 -18.61 16.41
CA GLU A 288 -1.70 -18.94 17.15
C GLU A 288 -1.04 -17.67 17.71
N PRO A 289 -0.37 -17.75 18.87
CA PRO A 289 0.33 -16.60 19.42
C PRO A 289 1.49 -16.20 18.51
N PHE A 290 1.75 -14.90 18.39
CA PHE A 290 2.90 -14.42 17.64
C PHE A 290 4.19 -14.91 18.30
N GLY A 291 4.90 -15.81 17.64
CA GLY A 291 6.20 -16.36 18.09
C GLY A 291 7.35 -15.36 17.85
N ARG A 292 8.36 -15.45 18.69
CA ARG A 292 9.63 -14.73 18.51
C ARG A 292 10.63 -15.60 17.78
N GLY A 293 11.32 -15.07 16.78
CA GLY A 293 12.34 -15.81 16.01
C GLY A 293 11.79 -16.52 14.78
N ARG A 294 12.39 -17.65 14.39
CA ARG A 294 12.01 -18.43 13.20
C ARG A 294 10.68 -19.14 13.34
N ASP A 295 10.31 -19.53 14.54
CA ASP A 295 9.02 -20.17 14.80
C ASP A 295 7.83 -19.25 14.50
N ALA A 296 8.05 -17.93 14.49
CA ALA A 296 7.06 -16.94 14.10
C ALA A 296 6.58 -17.07 12.63
N VAL A 297 7.37 -17.70 11.79
CA VAL A 297 7.10 -17.88 10.36
C VAL A 297 6.13 -19.02 10.09
N LEU A 298 6.02 -19.97 11.00
CA LEU A 298 5.18 -21.18 10.89
C LEU A 298 3.78 -20.98 11.47
N GLN A 299 3.47 -19.81 12.04
CA GLN A 299 2.25 -19.60 12.81
C GLN A 299 1.13 -18.96 11.98
N ARG A 300 -0.08 -19.47 12.16
CA ARG A 300 -1.31 -18.94 11.59
C ARG A 300 -1.81 -17.76 12.41
N THR A 301 -1.13 -16.61 12.22
CA THR A 301 -1.47 -15.35 12.90
C THR A 301 -2.81 -14.80 12.40
N ALA A 302 -3.34 -13.78 13.07
CA ALA A 302 -4.52 -13.05 12.62
C ALA A 302 -4.33 -12.48 11.21
N GLU A 303 -3.13 -11.98 10.88
CA GLU A 303 -2.79 -11.46 9.54
C GLU A 303 -2.79 -12.57 8.49
N TRP A 304 -2.28 -13.76 8.83
CA TRP A 304 -2.30 -14.91 7.95
C TRP A 304 -3.75 -15.30 7.56
N TRP A 305 -4.63 -15.42 8.55
CA TRP A 305 -6.04 -15.76 8.31
C TRP A 305 -6.75 -14.66 7.53
N THR A 306 -6.59 -13.40 7.94
CA THR A 306 -7.23 -12.27 7.26
C THR A 306 -6.83 -12.21 5.79
N SER A 307 -5.54 -12.41 5.47
CA SER A 307 -5.07 -12.39 4.08
C SER A 307 -5.66 -13.53 3.22
N ARG A 308 -5.91 -14.70 3.81
CA ARG A 308 -6.55 -15.83 3.12
C ARG A 308 -8.02 -15.55 2.82
N PHE A 309 -8.76 -15.00 3.79
CA PHE A 309 -10.15 -14.60 3.60
C PHE A 309 -10.30 -13.45 2.59
N GLU A 310 -9.43 -12.44 2.65
CA GLU A 310 -9.41 -11.35 1.68
C GLU A 310 -9.13 -11.86 0.25
N ALA A 311 -8.17 -12.76 0.09
CA ALA A 311 -7.89 -13.36 -1.22
C ALA A 311 -9.08 -14.17 -1.77
N ALA A 312 -9.74 -14.96 -0.93
CA ALA A 312 -10.96 -15.68 -1.33
C ALA A 312 -12.10 -14.70 -1.65
N SER A 313 -12.30 -13.67 -0.83
CA SER A 313 -13.30 -12.63 -1.06
C SER A 313 -13.13 -11.90 -2.40
N ASN A 314 -11.89 -11.65 -2.82
CA ASN A 314 -11.60 -11.02 -4.12
C ASN A 314 -12.13 -11.87 -5.30
N ARG A 315 -12.14 -13.19 -5.17
CA ARG A 315 -12.72 -14.10 -6.16
C ARG A 315 -14.25 -14.20 -6.08
N HIS A 316 -14.83 -13.86 -4.93
CA HIS A 316 -16.26 -13.89 -4.65
C HIS A 316 -16.80 -12.56 -4.17
N PRO A 317 -16.72 -11.49 -4.96
CA PRO A 317 -16.96 -10.10 -4.51
C PRO A 317 -18.40 -9.82 -4.06
N LYS A 318 -19.35 -10.71 -4.41
CA LYS A 318 -20.77 -10.58 -4.03
C LYS A 318 -21.12 -11.29 -2.71
N VAL A 319 -20.20 -12.07 -2.14
CA VAL A 319 -20.46 -12.86 -0.95
C VAL A 319 -20.04 -12.09 0.30
N SER A 320 -20.97 -11.89 1.21
CA SER A 320 -20.65 -11.30 2.51
C SER A 320 -19.98 -12.33 3.42
N TRP A 321 -19.01 -11.88 4.19
CA TRP A 321 -18.31 -12.72 5.15
C TRP A 321 -17.98 -11.97 6.44
N ASP A 322 -17.80 -12.75 7.50
CA ASP A 322 -17.52 -12.27 8.84
C ASP A 322 -16.54 -13.23 9.52
N LEU A 323 -15.38 -12.74 9.89
CA LEU A 323 -14.29 -13.49 10.49
C LEU A 323 -13.97 -12.94 11.86
N GLU A 324 -14.18 -13.75 12.89
CA GLU A 324 -13.76 -13.47 14.26
C GLU A 324 -12.47 -14.21 14.58
N LEU A 325 -11.40 -13.48 14.90
CA LEU A 325 -10.09 -14.01 15.22
C LEU A 325 -9.79 -13.84 16.71
N GLN A 326 -9.66 -14.92 17.43
CA GLN A 326 -9.18 -14.90 18.82
C GLN A 326 -7.66 -14.83 18.84
N VAL A 327 -7.10 -13.66 19.18
CA VAL A 327 -5.67 -13.45 19.26
C VAL A 327 -5.21 -13.70 20.70
N PRO A 328 -4.28 -14.64 20.95
CA PRO A 328 -3.72 -14.86 22.28
C PRO A 328 -2.92 -13.64 22.74
N GLY A 329 -3.21 -13.14 23.94
CA GLY A 329 -2.51 -11.99 24.53
C GLY A 329 -2.96 -11.72 25.96
N ARG A 330 -2.29 -10.75 26.63
CA ARG A 330 -2.61 -10.37 28.02
C ARG A 330 -4.07 -9.95 28.23
N ASN A 331 -4.77 -9.51 27.19
CA ASN A 331 -6.15 -9.04 27.23
C ASN A 331 -7.12 -9.89 26.40
N GLY A 332 -6.72 -11.06 25.89
CA GLY A 332 -7.60 -12.01 25.20
C GLY A 332 -8.49 -11.38 24.13
N GLY A 333 -7.93 -10.51 23.29
CA GLY A 333 -8.71 -9.71 22.36
C GLY A 333 -9.22 -10.52 21.17
N TRP A 334 -10.46 -10.21 20.74
CA TRP A 334 -10.99 -10.63 19.46
C TRP A 334 -10.70 -9.58 18.40
N HIS A 335 -10.23 -10.02 17.24
CA HIS A 335 -10.15 -9.20 16.06
C HIS A 335 -11.21 -9.65 15.07
N ARG A 336 -11.96 -8.71 14.51
CA ARG A 336 -13.03 -9.01 13.56
C ARG A 336 -12.74 -8.36 12.22
N SER A 337 -12.91 -9.14 11.16
CA SER A 337 -12.83 -8.70 9.78
C SER A 337 -14.07 -9.17 9.04
N GLY A 338 -14.47 -8.48 7.99
CA GLY A 338 -15.60 -8.88 7.19
C GLY A 338 -15.55 -8.28 5.79
N GLY A 339 -16.33 -8.80 4.89
CA GLY A 339 -16.36 -8.44 3.46
C GLY A 339 -17.70 -7.86 3.01
N PRO A 340 -17.91 -7.78 1.69
CA PRO A 340 -18.95 -6.97 1.08
C PRO A 340 -20.36 -7.30 1.57
N ARG A 341 -21.23 -6.30 1.42
CA ARG A 341 -22.63 -6.35 1.85
C ARG A 341 -23.45 -7.25 0.96
N SER A 342 -24.45 -7.91 1.55
CA SER A 342 -25.50 -8.61 0.82
C SER A 342 -26.74 -7.74 0.51
N SER A 343 -26.75 -6.46 0.95
CA SER A 343 -27.90 -5.55 0.86
C SER A 343 -27.78 -4.60 -0.35
N ALA A 344 -28.87 -4.43 -1.10
CA ALA A 344 -29.00 -3.47 -2.18
C ALA A 344 -29.13 -2.00 -1.68
N GLN A 345 -29.36 -1.79 -0.37
CA GLN A 345 -29.45 -0.44 0.20
C GLN A 345 -28.06 0.19 0.39
N PRO A 346 -27.91 1.52 0.25
CA PRO A 346 -26.66 2.20 0.52
C PRO A 346 -26.21 1.97 1.96
N PRO A 347 -24.89 1.91 2.23
CA PRO A 347 -24.37 1.75 3.59
C PRO A 347 -24.78 2.90 4.50
N SER A 348 -24.97 2.60 5.79
CA SER A 348 -25.08 3.64 6.81
C SER A 348 -23.68 4.24 7.08
N VAL A 349 -23.55 5.55 6.92
CA VAL A 349 -22.26 6.25 6.99
C VAL A 349 -22.27 7.31 8.08
N TRP A 350 -21.23 7.29 8.93
CA TRP A 350 -20.94 8.41 9.81
C TRP A 350 -19.68 9.15 9.34
N VAL A 351 -19.79 10.49 9.29
CA VAL A 351 -18.66 11.38 9.07
C VAL A 351 -18.25 11.99 10.40
N LEU A 352 -17.05 11.69 10.89
CA LEU A 352 -16.52 12.28 12.11
C LEU A 352 -15.90 13.64 11.82
N ALA A 353 -16.49 14.69 12.36
CA ALA A 353 -16.07 16.08 12.19
C ALA A 353 -15.46 16.62 13.48
N ASP A 354 -14.18 17.02 13.45
CA ASP A 354 -13.53 17.71 14.57
C ASP A 354 -13.62 19.26 14.41
N ASP A 355 -13.01 20.00 15.34
CA ASP A 355 -12.96 21.48 15.36
C ASP A 355 -12.16 22.11 14.19
N ARG A 356 -11.65 21.31 13.27
CA ARG A 356 -10.82 21.76 12.14
C ARG A 356 -11.61 21.69 10.83
N PRO A 357 -12.05 22.83 10.26
CA PRO A 357 -12.85 22.82 9.04
C PRO A 357 -12.23 22.05 7.88
N GLY A 358 -10.90 22.13 7.69
CA GLY A 358 -10.21 21.40 6.63
C GLY A 358 -10.27 19.87 6.76
N ASN A 359 -10.38 19.32 7.99
CA ASN A 359 -10.59 17.88 8.18
C ASN A 359 -12.04 17.51 7.82
N THR A 360 -13.00 18.30 8.30
CA THR A 360 -14.42 18.10 7.98
C THR A 360 -14.66 18.16 6.47
N THR A 361 -14.09 19.17 5.79
CA THR A 361 -14.20 19.29 4.33
C THR A 361 -13.64 18.08 3.57
N GLN A 362 -12.54 17.49 4.03
CA GLN A 362 -12.02 16.26 3.43
C GLN A 362 -13.00 15.09 3.60
N SER A 363 -13.51 14.90 4.81
CA SER A 363 -14.42 13.77 5.11
C SER A 363 -15.76 13.90 4.41
N THR A 364 -16.35 15.11 4.40
CA THR A 364 -17.62 15.39 3.68
C THR A 364 -17.44 15.30 2.17
N GLY A 365 -16.29 15.74 1.63
CA GLY A 365 -15.98 15.59 0.20
C GLY A 365 -16.02 14.14 -0.26
N VAL A 366 -15.46 13.22 0.51
CA VAL A 366 -15.53 11.78 0.20
C VAL A 366 -16.96 11.27 0.35
N ALA A 367 -17.69 11.67 1.40
CA ALA A 367 -19.07 11.24 1.62
C ALA A 367 -20.00 11.75 0.49
N ASP A 368 -19.85 13.00 0.05
CA ASP A 368 -20.59 13.58 -1.07
C ASP A 368 -20.29 12.83 -2.39
N ALA A 369 -19.01 12.49 -2.64
CA ALA A 369 -18.61 11.76 -3.84
C ALA A 369 -19.13 10.30 -3.87
N LEU A 370 -19.40 9.71 -2.71
CA LEU A 370 -20.04 8.40 -2.63
C LEU A 370 -21.52 8.43 -2.99
N ALA A 371 -22.18 9.58 -2.83
CA ALA A 371 -23.62 9.78 -3.01
C ALA A 371 -24.47 8.83 -2.12
N TRP A 372 -23.96 8.46 -0.93
CA TRP A 372 -24.69 7.68 0.07
C TRP A 372 -25.21 8.59 1.17
N PRO A 373 -26.35 8.27 1.81
CA PRO A 373 -26.80 8.99 3.00
C PRO A 373 -25.76 8.92 4.11
N TYR A 374 -25.46 10.04 4.75
CA TYR A 374 -24.52 10.06 5.86
C TYR A 374 -24.96 11.00 6.98
N GLU A 375 -24.52 10.73 8.19
CA GLU A 375 -24.72 11.55 9.38
C GLU A 375 -23.39 12.16 9.83
N ILE A 376 -23.39 13.46 10.14
CA ILE A 376 -22.20 14.14 10.67
C ILE A 376 -22.22 14.06 12.20
N LYS A 377 -21.24 13.37 12.78
CA LYS A 377 -20.97 13.32 14.21
C LYS A 377 -19.91 14.35 14.57
N ARG A 378 -20.31 15.43 15.20
CA ARG A 378 -19.42 16.54 15.61
C ARG A 378 -18.71 16.16 16.91
N LEU A 379 -17.37 16.21 16.90
CA LEU A 379 -16.51 15.86 18.04
C LEU A 379 -15.83 17.12 18.59
N GLN A 380 -16.08 17.43 19.84
CA GLN A 380 -15.39 18.52 20.56
C GLN A 380 -14.14 17.99 21.23
N PRO A 381 -12.98 18.69 21.14
CA PRO A 381 -11.76 18.27 21.80
C PRO A 381 -11.88 18.33 23.32
N GLY A 382 -11.55 17.24 24.00
CA GLY A 382 -11.46 17.16 25.45
C GLY A 382 -10.06 17.47 26.00
N LEU A 383 -9.90 17.41 27.29
CA LEU A 383 -8.65 17.75 28.02
C LEU A 383 -7.45 16.89 27.56
N LEU A 384 -7.67 15.63 27.17
CA LEU A 384 -6.60 14.72 26.72
C LEU A 384 -6.38 14.74 25.21
N SER A 385 -7.02 15.66 24.47
CA SER A 385 -6.92 15.74 23.01
C SER A 385 -5.50 16.01 22.48
N TRP A 386 -4.58 16.47 23.30
CA TRP A 386 -3.17 16.69 22.98
C TRP A 386 -2.31 15.44 23.01
N LEU A 387 -2.73 14.38 23.73
CA LEU A 387 -1.98 13.14 23.85
C LEU A 387 -1.81 12.44 22.49
N HIS A 388 -0.74 11.69 22.37
CA HIS A 388 -0.45 10.93 21.15
C HIS A 388 -1.47 9.77 21.00
N ASN A 389 -1.93 9.48 19.77
CA ASN A 389 -2.96 8.47 19.48
C ASN A 389 -2.61 7.06 20.00
N ARG A 390 -1.32 6.73 20.15
CA ARG A 390 -0.89 5.46 20.75
C ARG A 390 -1.24 5.33 22.24
N LEU A 391 -1.25 6.46 22.93
CA LEU A 391 -1.64 6.49 24.36
C LEU A 391 -3.16 6.52 24.49
N LEU A 392 -3.85 7.18 23.58
CA LEU A 392 -5.31 7.21 23.54
C LEU A 392 -5.91 5.87 23.10
N GLY A 393 -5.22 5.11 22.24
CA GLY A 393 -5.73 3.86 21.70
C GLY A 393 -7.08 4.01 21.00
N ALA A 394 -7.91 2.98 21.09
CA ALA A 394 -9.30 3.01 20.67
C ALA A 394 -10.16 3.52 21.84
N SER A 395 -10.36 4.84 21.91
CA SER A 395 -11.10 5.44 23.05
C SER A 395 -11.74 6.77 22.71
N ARG A 396 -12.66 7.21 23.59
CA ARG A 396 -13.25 8.56 23.57
C ARG A 396 -12.51 9.55 24.49
N ALA A 397 -11.40 9.14 25.12
CA ALA A 397 -10.70 9.97 26.12
C ALA A 397 -10.18 11.31 25.55
N GLY A 398 -9.97 11.40 24.24
CA GLY A 398 -9.53 12.61 23.55
C GLY A 398 -10.63 13.63 23.22
N ILE A 399 -11.91 13.31 23.47
CA ILE A 399 -13.04 14.20 23.19
C ILE A 399 -13.81 14.54 24.47
N ASP A 400 -14.50 15.67 24.43
CA ASP A 400 -15.52 16.04 25.40
C ASP A 400 -16.82 15.37 24.97
N VAL A 401 -17.23 14.33 25.73
CA VAL A 401 -18.37 13.47 25.36
C VAL A 401 -19.69 14.24 25.48
N GLU A 402 -19.83 15.14 26.45
CA GLU A 402 -21.08 15.90 26.71
C GLU A 402 -21.31 16.95 25.62
N ARG A 403 -20.25 17.54 25.08
CA ARG A 403 -20.30 18.57 24.04
C ARG A 403 -20.21 18.01 22.61
N SER A 404 -20.00 16.71 22.50
CA SER A 404 -19.93 16.01 21.20
C SER A 404 -21.27 15.37 20.84
N SER A 405 -21.47 15.09 19.55
CA SER A 405 -22.65 14.33 19.10
C SER A 405 -22.70 12.95 19.78
N PRO A 406 -23.90 12.44 20.10
CA PRO A 406 -24.05 11.10 20.66
C PRO A 406 -23.45 10.03 19.73
N LEU A 407 -22.67 9.13 20.34
CA LEU A 407 -22.05 7.99 19.64
C LEU A 407 -22.66 6.70 20.23
N GLU A 408 -23.82 6.31 19.70
CA GLU A 408 -24.67 5.23 20.21
C GLU A 408 -25.18 4.36 19.06
N PRO A 409 -25.54 3.06 19.32
CA PRO A 409 -26.17 2.22 18.30
C PRO A 409 -27.48 2.84 17.74
N PRO A 410 -27.82 2.51 16.47
CA PRO A 410 -27.17 1.54 15.59
C PRO A 410 -25.84 2.03 15.06
N TRP A 411 -24.80 1.19 15.15
CA TRP A 411 -23.48 1.54 14.66
C TRP A 411 -23.45 1.58 13.13
N PRO A 412 -22.71 2.55 12.51
CA PRO A 412 -22.64 2.68 11.09
C PRO A 412 -21.84 1.52 10.47
N GLU A 413 -22.08 1.25 9.18
CA GLU A 413 -21.29 0.29 8.43
C GLU A 413 -19.97 0.89 7.95
N LEU A 414 -19.93 2.23 7.78
CA LEU A 414 -18.76 2.98 7.35
C LEU A 414 -18.56 4.21 8.23
N VAL A 415 -17.34 4.43 8.69
CA VAL A 415 -16.91 5.69 9.29
C VAL A 415 -15.88 6.34 8.37
N ILE A 416 -16.12 7.58 7.99
CA ILE A 416 -15.17 8.45 7.28
C ILE A 416 -14.68 9.51 8.25
N ALA A 417 -13.38 9.54 8.49
CA ALA A 417 -12.76 10.42 9.47
C ALA A 417 -11.50 11.07 8.91
N ALA A 418 -11.21 12.29 9.34
CA ALA A 418 -9.97 12.98 8.96
C ALA A 418 -9.24 13.57 10.17
N GLY A 419 -7.92 13.47 10.12
CA GLY A 419 -7.05 14.07 11.12
C GLY A 419 -6.85 13.21 12.36
N ARG A 420 -6.02 13.73 13.28
CA ARG A 420 -5.52 12.98 14.45
C ARG A 420 -6.59 12.70 15.53
N ARG A 421 -7.47 13.66 15.76
CA ARG A 421 -8.43 13.60 16.88
C ARG A 421 -9.57 12.62 16.65
N THR A 422 -9.96 12.42 15.40
CA THR A 422 -11.04 11.51 15.02
C THR A 422 -10.59 10.05 15.01
N ALA A 423 -9.29 9.77 14.80
CA ALA A 423 -8.76 8.41 14.65
C ALA A 423 -9.01 7.50 15.89
N PRO A 424 -8.73 7.92 17.15
CA PRO A 424 -9.05 7.11 18.33
C PRO A 424 -10.53 6.79 18.46
N VAL A 425 -11.41 7.76 18.14
CA VAL A 425 -12.87 7.61 18.22
C VAL A 425 -13.36 6.65 17.14
N ALA A 426 -12.83 6.74 15.90
CA ALA A 426 -13.15 5.80 14.84
C ALA A 426 -12.79 4.35 15.22
N LEU A 427 -11.60 4.15 15.80
CA LEU A 427 -11.19 2.84 16.30
C LEU A 427 -12.11 2.34 17.43
N TRP A 428 -12.52 3.22 18.34
CA TRP A 428 -13.46 2.88 19.41
C TRP A 428 -14.83 2.48 18.84
N ILE A 429 -15.38 3.21 17.84
CA ILE A 429 -16.65 2.84 17.19
C ILE A 429 -16.56 1.43 16.58
N ARG A 430 -15.44 1.10 15.94
CA ARG A 430 -15.21 -0.25 15.40
C ARG A 430 -15.25 -1.32 16.49
N GLU A 431 -14.62 -1.08 17.64
CA GLU A 431 -14.68 -2.00 18.78
C GLU A 431 -16.12 -2.16 19.32
N GLN A 432 -16.85 -1.05 19.47
CA GLN A 432 -18.25 -1.08 19.93
C GLN A 432 -19.17 -1.80 18.93
N SER A 433 -18.91 -1.67 17.65
CA SER A 433 -19.63 -2.40 16.59
C SER A 433 -19.19 -3.87 16.46
N ALA A 434 -18.32 -4.37 17.35
CA ALA A 434 -17.69 -5.68 17.25
C ALA A 434 -16.99 -5.91 15.89
N GLY A 435 -16.27 -4.89 15.39
CA GLY A 435 -15.51 -4.94 14.15
C GLY A 435 -16.32 -4.80 12.86
N ARG A 436 -17.63 -4.63 12.92
CA ARG A 436 -18.50 -4.51 11.73
C ARG A 436 -18.32 -3.21 10.97
N THR A 437 -18.01 -2.12 11.66
CA THR A 437 -17.79 -0.81 11.04
C THR A 437 -16.46 -0.78 10.27
N ARG A 438 -16.50 -0.43 9.00
CA ARG A 438 -15.32 -0.15 8.19
C ARG A 438 -14.82 1.27 8.44
N LEU A 439 -13.51 1.45 8.44
CA LEU A 439 -12.88 2.72 8.78
C LEU A 439 -12.07 3.27 7.61
N VAL A 440 -12.43 4.45 7.15
CA VAL A 440 -11.67 5.25 6.19
C VAL A 440 -11.08 6.46 6.91
N GLN A 441 -9.75 6.53 7.00
CA GLN A 441 -9.05 7.61 7.69
C GLN A 441 -8.27 8.47 6.69
N LEU A 442 -8.53 9.77 6.70
CA LEU A 442 -7.99 10.75 5.77
C LEU A 442 -6.92 11.63 6.40
N GLY A 443 -6.00 12.13 5.59
CA GLY A 443 -5.03 13.14 5.94
C GLY A 443 -3.75 12.59 6.58
N ARG A 444 -2.73 13.45 6.70
CA ARG A 444 -1.40 13.09 7.17
C ARG A 444 -1.35 12.57 8.61
N LYS A 445 -2.11 13.21 9.51
CA LYS A 445 -2.13 12.86 10.93
C LYS A 445 -3.38 12.04 11.21
N GLY A 446 -3.20 10.83 11.72
CA GLY A 446 -4.28 9.87 11.94
C GLY A 446 -4.23 8.72 10.95
N ALA A 447 -3.99 8.99 9.66
CA ALA A 447 -3.79 7.98 8.64
C ALA A 447 -2.32 7.48 8.54
N ASP A 448 -1.42 7.95 9.39
CA ASP A 448 -0.05 7.44 9.50
C ASP A 448 0.02 5.97 9.94
N PHE A 449 -0.98 5.46 10.64
CA PHE A 449 -1.12 4.06 11.04
C PHE A 449 -2.08 3.30 10.12
N ALA A 450 -1.69 3.07 8.87
CA ALA A 450 -2.56 2.44 7.89
C ALA A 450 -3.07 1.04 8.29
N ASP A 451 -2.28 0.29 9.08
CA ASP A 451 -2.69 -1.04 9.57
C ASP A 451 -3.98 -1.01 10.41
N LEU A 452 -4.22 0.11 11.12
CA LEU A 452 -5.37 0.26 12.01
C LEU A 452 -6.70 0.55 11.28
N PHE A 453 -6.66 0.84 9.99
CA PHE A 453 -7.84 1.22 9.21
C PHE A 453 -8.06 0.24 8.05
N ASP A 454 -9.26 0.24 7.50
CA ASP A 454 -9.55 -0.52 6.27
C ASP A 454 -9.02 0.22 5.06
N LEU A 455 -9.02 1.56 5.11
CA LEU A 455 -8.41 2.42 4.12
C LEU A 455 -7.81 3.67 4.78
N ALA A 456 -6.53 3.96 4.50
CA ALA A 456 -5.86 5.19 4.85
C ALA A 456 -5.60 6.01 3.58
N VAL A 457 -5.97 7.28 3.58
CA VAL A 457 -5.77 8.18 2.44
C VAL A 457 -4.84 9.32 2.84
N THR A 458 -3.70 9.43 2.18
CA THR A 458 -2.67 10.42 2.51
C THR A 458 -2.13 11.09 1.25
N PRO A 459 -1.88 12.41 1.26
CA PRO A 459 -1.19 13.05 0.15
C PRO A 459 0.25 12.54 -0.02
N ALA A 460 0.68 12.34 -1.26
CA ALA A 460 2.01 11.79 -1.59
C ALA A 460 3.18 12.64 -1.04
N TYR A 461 3.02 13.97 -0.97
CA TYR A 461 4.04 14.85 -0.38
C TYR A 461 4.23 14.67 1.12
N CYS A 462 3.39 13.87 1.80
CA CYS A 462 3.60 13.45 3.18
C CYS A 462 4.71 12.39 3.33
N ARG A 463 5.10 11.70 2.25
CA ARG A 463 6.21 10.74 2.21
C ARG A 463 6.12 9.64 3.26
N LEU A 464 4.93 9.13 3.49
CA LEU A 464 4.73 7.96 4.34
C LEU A 464 5.10 6.69 3.56
N PHE A 465 5.46 5.63 4.27
CA PHE A 465 5.78 4.37 3.61
C PHE A 465 4.54 3.79 2.89
N ALA A 466 4.77 3.18 1.74
CA ALA A 466 3.74 2.47 0.99
C ALA A 466 3.09 1.38 1.85
N HIS A 467 1.77 1.25 1.77
CA HIS A 467 1.00 0.26 2.52
C HIS A 467 -0.18 -0.24 1.68
N PRO A 468 -0.54 -1.56 1.70
CA PRO A 468 -1.67 -2.09 0.91
C PRO A 468 -3.00 -1.40 1.19
N LYS A 469 -3.20 -0.96 2.44
CA LYS A 469 -4.39 -0.21 2.88
C LYS A 469 -4.24 1.31 2.72
N ARG A 470 -3.19 1.84 2.06
CA ARG A 470 -2.99 3.27 1.83
C ARG A 470 -3.15 3.62 0.37
N ILE A 471 -3.92 4.67 0.12
CA ILE A 471 -3.95 5.37 -1.16
C ILE A 471 -3.23 6.70 -1.00
N GLU A 472 -2.36 7.02 -1.93
CA GLU A 472 -1.74 8.32 -2.03
C GLU A 472 -2.50 9.19 -3.03
N THR A 473 -2.82 10.42 -2.59
CA THR A 473 -3.44 11.46 -3.43
C THR A 473 -2.42 12.52 -3.81
N SER A 474 -2.66 13.25 -4.87
CA SER A 474 -1.78 14.33 -5.32
C SER A 474 -1.83 15.53 -4.39
N ALA A 475 -3.06 15.86 -3.93
CA ALA A 475 -3.36 16.94 -2.98
C ALA A 475 -4.28 16.42 -1.87
N THR A 476 -4.58 17.27 -0.89
CA THR A 476 -5.63 16.97 0.09
C THR A 476 -7.00 16.90 -0.61
N LEU A 477 -7.86 16.04 -0.08
CA LEU A 477 -9.24 15.96 -0.55
C LEU A 477 -10.03 17.21 -0.11
N HIS A 478 -11.12 17.52 -0.83
CA HIS A 478 -11.95 18.69 -0.59
C HIS A 478 -13.42 18.40 -0.94
N ALA A 479 -14.34 19.26 -0.50
CA ALA A 479 -15.78 19.15 -0.79
C ALA A 479 -16.23 20.04 -1.97
N VAL A 480 -15.32 20.67 -2.70
CA VAL A 480 -15.67 21.47 -3.88
C VAL A 480 -15.99 20.53 -5.03
N SER A 481 -17.24 20.50 -5.46
CA SER A 481 -17.72 19.74 -6.61
C SER A 481 -18.14 20.65 -7.75
N ARG A 482 -18.25 20.11 -8.96
CA ARG A 482 -18.77 20.85 -10.12
C ARG A 482 -20.18 21.40 -9.87
N ALA A 483 -21.03 20.66 -9.17
CA ALA A 483 -22.36 21.08 -8.82
C ALA A 483 -22.37 22.30 -7.88
N ARG A 484 -21.53 22.27 -6.83
CA ARG A 484 -21.37 23.41 -5.90
C ARG A 484 -20.78 24.65 -6.57
N LEU A 485 -19.85 24.47 -7.51
CA LEU A 485 -19.32 25.58 -8.31
C LEU A 485 -20.39 26.16 -9.25
N ALA A 486 -21.19 25.33 -9.90
CA ALA A 486 -22.28 25.78 -10.76
C ALA A 486 -23.36 26.57 -9.97
N GLU A 487 -23.72 26.10 -8.77
CA GLU A 487 -24.62 26.80 -7.87
C GLU A 487 -24.03 28.16 -7.43
N ALA A 488 -22.78 28.19 -7.05
CA ALA A 488 -22.06 29.41 -6.67
C ALA A 488 -21.96 30.38 -7.87
N ALA A 489 -21.69 29.86 -9.07
CA ALA A 489 -21.67 30.67 -10.28
C ALA A 489 -23.03 31.37 -10.51
N MET A 490 -24.14 30.64 -10.42
CA MET A 490 -25.50 31.23 -10.56
C MET A 490 -25.74 32.31 -9.52
N ARG A 491 -25.39 32.05 -8.24
CA ARG A 491 -25.59 33.01 -7.14
C ARG A 491 -24.81 34.32 -7.32
N TRP A 492 -23.56 34.22 -7.80
CA TRP A 492 -22.62 35.34 -7.86
C TRP A 492 -22.54 35.98 -9.25
N LYS A 493 -23.16 35.41 -10.28
CA LYS A 493 -23.08 35.84 -11.68
C LYS A 493 -23.32 37.32 -11.85
N GLN A 494 -24.48 37.81 -11.40
CA GLN A 494 -24.89 39.21 -11.56
C GLN A 494 -23.90 40.20 -10.92
N ARG A 495 -23.24 39.81 -9.80
CA ARG A 495 -22.32 40.70 -9.09
C ARG A 495 -20.91 40.69 -9.70
N LEU A 496 -20.51 39.66 -10.40
CA LEU A 496 -19.13 39.45 -10.84
C LEU A 496 -18.95 39.54 -12.37
N GLU A 497 -19.99 39.32 -13.16
CA GLU A 497 -19.89 39.38 -14.63
C GLU A 497 -19.68 40.81 -15.19
N ALA A 498 -20.01 41.85 -14.43
CA ALA A 498 -19.75 43.23 -14.85
C ALA A 498 -18.28 43.62 -14.88
N ALA A 499 -17.38 42.82 -14.23
CA ALA A 499 -15.97 43.06 -14.21
C ALA A 499 -15.28 42.64 -15.53
N PRO A 500 -14.30 43.40 -16.03
CA PRO A 500 -13.59 43.09 -17.26
C PRO A 500 -12.90 41.70 -17.19
N ALA A 501 -12.98 40.95 -18.27
CA ALA A 501 -12.24 39.69 -18.42
C ALA A 501 -10.80 39.99 -18.95
N PRO A 502 -9.82 39.15 -18.61
CA PRO A 502 -9.91 37.97 -17.74
C PRO A 502 -10.07 38.33 -16.25
N ARG A 503 -10.97 37.62 -15.57
CA ARG A 503 -11.22 37.76 -14.13
C ARG A 503 -10.25 36.90 -13.36
N ILE A 504 -9.39 37.51 -12.58
CA ILE A 504 -8.33 36.84 -11.83
C ILE A 504 -8.72 36.73 -10.36
N ALA A 505 -8.99 35.53 -9.88
CA ALA A 505 -9.24 35.29 -8.46
C ALA A 505 -7.92 35.23 -7.68
N LEU A 506 -7.71 36.14 -6.74
CA LEU A 506 -6.62 36.13 -5.79
C LEU A 506 -7.06 35.52 -4.45
N LEU A 507 -6.58 34.31 -4.17
CA LEU A 507 -6.91 33.58 -2.95
C LEU A 507 -5.73 33.68 -1.97
N VAL A 508 -5.93 34.40 -0.85
CA VAL A 508 -4.84 34.69 0.08
C VAL A 508 -4.99 33.88 1.35
N GLY A 509 -4.03 32.96 1.56
CA GLY A 509 -3.94 32.16 2.77
C GLY A 509 -3.51 32.98 4.00
N GLY A 510 -2.35 32.69 4.53
CA GLY A 510 -1.78 33.38 5.70
C GLY A 510 -0.48 32.77 6.14
N SER A 511 0.09 33.27 7.21
CA SER A 511 1.29 32.64 7.77
C SER A 511 1.02 31.22 8.24
N SER A 512 1.96 30.33 7.95
CA SER A 512 1.90 28.90 8.31
C SER A 512 3.16 28.49 9.07
N GLY A 513 3.27 27.22 9.44
CA GLY A 513 4.53 26.71 10.01
C GLY A 513 5.71 26.80 9.05
N GLN A 514 5.45 26.69 7.73
CA GLN A 514 6.46 26.74 6.68
C GLN A 514 6.70 28.15 6.15
N TYR A 515 5.66 28.91 5.88
CA TYR A 515 5.72 30.18 5.17
C TYR A 515 5.33 31.38 6.06
N GLN A 516 5.88 32.51 5.72
CA GLN A 516 5.57 33.79 6.35
C GLN A 516 4.83 34.69 5.36
N LEU A 517 3.73 35.28 5.82
CA LEU A 517 2.96 36.30 5.10
C LEU A 517 2.72 37.46 6.04
N ASP A 518 3.69 38.40 6.07
CA ASP A 518 3.62 39.66 6.81
C ASP A 518 3.06 40.79 5.94
N ALA A 519 2.94 42.00 6.52
CA ALA A 519 2.43 43.17 5.82
C ALA A 519 3.26 43.57 4.60
N ALA A 520 4.60 43.41 4.67
CA ALA A 520 5.47 43.74 3.54
C ALA A 520 5.31 42.74 2.39
N THR A 521 5.24 41.46 2.72
CA THR A 521 4.97 40.39 1.73
C THR A 521 3.56 40.52 1.11
N ALA A 522 2.56 40.89 1.93
CA ALA A 522 1.18 41.10 1.45
C ALA A 522 1.08 42.28 0.48
N ARG A 523 1.85 43.38 0.77
CA ARG A 523 1.90 44.54 -0.15
C ARG A 523 2.58 44.15 -1.49
N ARG A 524 3.68 43.41 -1.45
CA ARG A 524 4.33 42.91 -2.68
C ARG A 524 3.42 42.01 -3.49
N LEU A 525 2.74 41.06 -2.83
CA LEU A 525 1.75 40.19 -3.46
C LEU A 525 0.69 41.01 -4.23
N ALA A 526 0.11 42.02 -3.57
CA ALA A 526 -0.88 42.89 -4.17
C ALA A 526 -0.34 43.63 -5.42
N GLN A 527 0.88 44.19 -5.32
CA GLN A 527 1.52 44.88 -6.44
C GLN A 527 1.81 43.96 -7.61
N ASP A 528 2.33 42.77 -7.34
CA ASP A 528 2.66 41.79 -8.38
C ASP A 528 1.41 41.29 -9.09
N VAL A 529 0.34 40.99 -8.33
CA VAL A 529 -0.96 40.55 -8.93
C VAL A 529 -1.64 41.68 -9.69
N ARG A 530 -1.55 42.93 -9.22
CA ARG A 530 -2.03 44.10 -9.99
C ARG A 530 -1.32 44.23 -11.34
N ARG A 531 -0.01 44.04 -11.35
CA ARG A 531 0.78 44.06 -12.60
C ARG A 531 0.35 42.93 -13.51
N PHE A 532 0.27 41.71 -12.98
CA PHE A 532 -0.17 40.52 -13.71
C PHE A 532 -1.57 40.71 -14.34
N ALA A 533 -2.53 41.24 -13.58
CA ALA A 533 -3.86 41.51 -14.07
C ALA A 533 -3.89 42.64 -15.12
N LYS A 534 -3.09 43.70 -14.92
CA LYS A 534 -2.99 44.80 -15.87
C LYS A 534 -2.38 44.34 -17.21
N ASP A 535 -1.32 43.51 -17.14
CA ASP A 535 -0.66 42.97 -18.34
C ASP A 535 -1.61 42.05 -19.14
N ALA A 536 -2.54 41.37 -18.43
CA ALA A 536 -3.57 40.53 -19.03
C ALA A 536 -4.83 41.33 -19.45
N GLY A 537 -4.92 42.62 -19.13
CA GLY A 537 -6.10 43.46 -19.41
C GLY A 537 -7.34 43.12 -18.56
N GLY A 538 -7.13 42.44 -17.43
CA GLY A 538 -8.21 41.87 -16.60
C GLY A 538 -8.50 42.56 -15.29
N SER A 539 -9.40 41.98 -14.52
CA SER A 539 -9.86 42.42 -13.19
C SER A 539 -9.45 41.47 -12.09
N ILE A 540 -9.43 41.95 -10.82
CA ILE A 540 -9.04 41.17 -9.66
C ILE A 540 -10.21 40.94 -8.72
N PHE A 541 -10.43 39.67 -8.33
CA PHE A 541 -11.32 39.28 -7.24
C PHE A 541 -10.47 38.72 -6.10
N ALA A 542 -10.32 39.44 -5.00
CA ALA A 542 -9.46 39.03 -3.90
C ALA A 542 -10.26 38.58 -2.68
N THR A 543 -9.86 37.47 -2.09
CA THR A 543 -10.40 37.04 -0.80
C THR A 543 -9.28 36.64 0.15
N THR A 544 -9.47 36.96 1.44
CA THR A 544 -8.53 36.63 2.52
C THR A 544 -9.02 35.40 3.29
N SER A 545 -8.09 34.78 4.03
CA SER A 545 -8.42 33.63 4.90
C SER A 545 -8.40 34.01 6.38
N ARG A 546 -8.98 33.15 7.21
CA ARG A 546 -8.92 33.23 8.69
C ARG A 546 -7.50 33.37 9.25
N ARG A 547 -6.50 32.85 8.53
CA ARG A 547 -5.10 32.80 8.97
C ARG A 547 -4.30 34.06 8.64
N LEU A 548 -4.84 34.96 7.85
CA LEU A 548 -4.16 36.19 7.48
C LEU A 548 -4.20 37.18 8.67
N ALA A 549 -3.02 37.59 9.11
CA ALA A 549 -2.90 38.56 10.22
C ALA A 549 -3.52 39.92 9.84
N PRO A 550 -4.17 40.64 10.78
CA PRO A 550 -4.87 41.89 10.47
C PRO A 550 -3.97 42.93 9.77
N ALA A 551 -2.71 43.07 10.19
CA ALA A 551 -1.75 44.00 9.56
C ALA A 551 -1.46 43.63 8.10
N ALA A 552 -1.34 42.33 7.80
CA ALA A 552 -1.12 41.87 6.44
C ALA A 552 -2.38 42.00 5.59
N ALA A 553 -3.57 41.76 6.17
CA ALA A 553 -4.86 41.95 5.51
C ALA A 553 -5.07 43.42 5.14
N ASN A 554 -4.77 44.37 6.06
CA ASN A 554 -4.84 45.79 5.77
C ASN A 554 -3.89 46.17 4.64
N ALA A 555 -2.61 45.79 4.75
CA ALA A 555 -1.59 46.09 3.73
C ALA A 555 -1.95 45.52 2.33
N LEU A 556 -2.58 44.36 2.26
CA LEU A 556 -3.07 43.77 1.03
C LEU A 556 -4.25 44.59 0.44
N CYS A 557 -5.24 44.89 1.29
CA CYS A 557 -6.43 45.61 0.86
C CYS A 557 -6.13 47.04 0.41
N ASP A 558 -5.29 47.76 1.18
CA ASP A 558 -4.86 49.13 0.84
C ASP A 558 -4.09 49.14 -0.51
N ALA A 559 -3.24 48.12 -0.76
CA ALA A 559 -2.53 48.05 -2.01
C ALA A 559 -3.40 47.58 -3.22
N LEU A 560 -4.57 46.99 -2.99
CA LEU A 560 -5.52 46.57 -4.02
C LEU A 560 -6.70 47.50 -4.18
N ALA A 561 -6.87 48.52 -3.30
CA ALA A 561 -8.11 49.34 -3.18
C ALA A 561 -8.64 49.91 -4.51
N ASP A 562 -7.71 50.27 -5.42
CA ASP A 562 -8.08 50.81 -6.72
C ASP A 562 -8.17 49.67 -7.76
N GLY A 563 -9.40 49.20 -8.07
CA GLY A 563 -9.66 48.30 -9.20
C GLY A 563 -9.75 46.81 -8.88
N ALA A 564 -9.91 46.44 -7.61
CA ALA A 564 -10.17 45.05 -7.21
C ALA A 564 -11.44 44.91 -6.38
N LEU A 565 -12.19 43.85 -6.60
CA LEU A 565 -13.27 43.45 -5.69
C LEU A 565 -12.68 42.64 -4.54
N ILE A 566 -12.71 43.19 -3.32
CA ILE A 566 -12.04 42.58 -2.17
C ILE A 566 -13.06 42.11 -1.15
N HIS A 567 -12.96 40.83 -0.76
CA HIS A 567 -13.70 40.25 0.34
C HIS A 567 -12.76 39.91 1.49
N ARG A 568 -12.98 40.52 2.64
CA ARG A 568 -12.25 40.15 3.88
C ARG A 568 -12.99 39.03 4.58
N TRP A 569 -12.28 37.95 4.91
CA TRP A 569 -12.85 36.84 5.64
C TRP A 569 -13.49 37.29 6.97
N LYS A 570 -14.68 36.79 7.24
CA LYS A 570 -15.41 36.94 8.50
C LYS A 570 -15.91 35.58 8.96
N PRO A 571 -16.05 35.33 10.28
CA PRO A 571 -16.70 34.13 10.77
C PRO A 571 -18.18 34.14 10.40
N ASP A 572 -18.75 32.96 10.08
CA ASP A 572 -20.17 32.71 9.78
C ASP A 572 -20.78 33.64 8.72
N ASP A 573 -19.97 34.03 7.74
CA ASP A 573 -20.38 34.94 6.67
C ASP A 573 -21.16 34.21 5.59
N ALA A 574 -22.50 34.43 5.58
CA ALA A 574 -23.42 33.87 4.60
C ALA A 574 -23.19 34.42 3.17
N ASP A 575 -22.56 35.59 3.04
CA ASP A 575 -22.21 36.24 1.78
C ASP A 575 -20.75 36.08 1.37
N ASN A 576 -20.11 35.01 1.81
CA ASN A 576 -18.73 34.70 1.43
C ASN A 576 -18.66 34.34 -0.08
N PRO A 577 -17.96 35.14 -0.90
CA PRO A 577 -17.91 34.93 -2.35
C PRO A 577 -16.85 33.89 -2.78
N TYR A 578 -16.19 33.21 -1.87
CA TYR A 578 -15.04 32.32 -2.15
C TYR A 578 -15.33 31.32 -3.28
N LEU A 579 -16.48 30.60 -3.21
CA LEU A 579 -16.86 29.65 -4.26
C LEU A 579 -17.29 30.38 -5.55
N GLY A 580 -17.87 31.56 -5.44
CA GLY A 580 -18.21 32.41 -6.60
C GLY A 580 -16.95 32.89 -7.33
N PHE A 581 -15.91 33.29 -6.59
CA PHE A 581 -14.61 33.66 -7.17
C PHE A 581 -13.95 32.46 -7.84
N LEU A 582 -13.97 31.30 -7.23
CA LEU A 582 -13.47 30.06 -7.85
C LEU A 582 -14.25 29.73 -9.13
N ALA A 583 -15.57 29.83 -9.10
CA ALA A 583 -16.45 29.40 -10.20
C ALA A 583 -16.45 30.33 -11.42
N LEU A 584 -16.21 31.64 -11.21
CA LEU A 584 -16.35 32.67 -12.26
C LEU A 584 -15.00 33.26 -12.70
N ALA A 585 -13.88 32.86 -12.07
CA ALA A 585 -12.57 33.31 -12.49
C ALA A 585 -12.10 32.65 -13.78
N ASP A 586 -11.42 33.42 -14.62
CA ASP A 586 -10.75 32.93 -15.83
C ASP A 586 -9.32 32.44 -15.53
N ALA A 587 -8.76 32.88 -14.37
CA ALA A 587 -7.52 32.36 -13.80
C ALA A 587 -7.51 32.54 -12.28
N ILE A 588 -6.74 31.71 -11.60
CA ILE A 588 -6.62 31.72 -10.13
C ILE A 588 -5.16 31.98 -9.74
N VAL A 589 -4.92 32.97 -8.90
CA VAL A 589 -3.64 33.18 -8.20
C VAL A 589 -3.83 32.84 -6.75
N ILE A 590 -2.98 31.99 -6.20
CA ILE A 590 -3.10 31.51 -4.83
C ILE A 590 -1.75 31.54 -4.11
N THR A 591 -1.77 31.94 -2.84
CA THR A 591 -0.56 31.89 -2.01
C THR A 591 -0.18 30.45 -1.65
N GLY A 592 1.09 30.10 -1.77
CA GLY A 592 1.61 28.74 -1.64
C GLY A 592 1.53 28.11 -0.23
N ASP A 593 0.94 28.78 0.76
CA ASP A 593 0.83 28.31 2.15
C ASP A 593 -0.43 27.49 2.45
N SER A 594 -1.44 27.52 1.57
CA SER A 594 -2.75 26.95 1.83
C SER A 594 -3.00 25.68 1.04
N GLU A 595 -2.71 24.55 1.66
CA GLU A 595 -2.92 23.21 1.13
C GLU A 595 -4.37 22.95 0.68
N SER A 596 -5.35 23.35 1.51
CA SER A 596 -6.78 23.14 1.20
C SER A 596 -7.24 24.01 0.03
N MET A 597 -6.86 25.31 0.03
CA MET A 597 -7.26 26.20 -1.05
C MET A 597 -6.60 25.82 -2.38
N LEU A 598 -5.32 25.33 -2.34
CA LEU A 598 -4.65 24.79 -3.52
C LEU A 598 -5.41 23.59 -4.08
N ALA A 599 -5.83 22.67 -3.22
CA ALA A 599 -6.59 21.50 -3.64
C ALA A 599 -7.96 21.89 -4.21
N GLU A 600 -8.70 22.80 -3.53
CA GLU A 600 -10.02 23.29 -3.98
C GLU A 600 -9.93 24.01 -5.33
N ALA A 601 -8.87 24.80 -5.56
CA ALA A 601 -8.66 25.49 -6.82
C ALA A 601 -8.45 24.54 -8.00
N THR A 602 -7.90 23.34 -7.77
CA THR A 602 -7.71 22.35 -8.85
C THR A 602 -9.02 21.71 -9.34
N ALA A 603 -10.12 21.86 -8.60
CA ALA A 603 -11.42 21.28 -8.98
C ALA A 603 -12.10 21.99 -10.15
N HIS A 604 -11.73 23.25 -10.39
CA HIS A 604 -12.40 24.07 -11.40
C HIS A 604 -11.85 23.85 -12.82
N GLY A 605 -10.58 23.54 -12.95
CA GLY A 605 -9.90 23.36 -14.25
C GLY A 605 -9.46 24.67 -14.92
N GLN A 606 -9.46 25.79 -14.20
CA GLN A 606 -8.89 27.03 -14.69
C GLN A 606 -7.38 27.11 -14.46
N PRO A 607 -6.64 27.93 -15.23
CA PRO A 607 -5.23 28.17 -15.01
C PRO A 607 -4.96 28.62 -13.58
N LEU A 608 -4.09 27.89 -12.88
CA LEU A 608 -3.74 28.09 -11.49
C LEU A 608 -2.29 28.53 -11.35
N TYR A 609 -2.05 29.69 -10.70
CA TYR A 609 -0.74 30.25 -10.43
C TYR A 609 -0.44 30.25 -8.94
N VAL A 610 0.65 29.62 -8.53
CA VAL A 610 1.06 29.58 -7.12
C VAL A 610 2.05 30.70 -6.82
N TYR A 611 1.62 31.64 -5.98
CA TYR A 611 2.48 32.75 -5.55
C TYR A 611 3.47 32.27 -4.46
N PRO A 612 4.79 32.44 -4.67
CA PRO A 612 5.78 31.99 -3.73
C PRO A 612 5.81 32.88 -2.49
N LEU A 613 5.85 32.26 -1.31
CA LEU A 613 6.00 32.97 -0.03
C LEU A 613 7.38 32.68 0.59
N PRO A 614 7.92 33.62 1.37
CA PRO A 614 9.16 33.41 2.12
C PRO A 614 9.05 32.25 3.10
N GLU A 615 10.01 31.32 3.06
CA GLU A 615 10.07 30.18 3.96
C GLU A 615 10.73 30.56 5.30
N ARG A 616 10.12 30.14 6.41
CA ARG A 616 10.65 30.41 7.76
C ARG A 616 11.96 29.65 8.01
N ALA A 617 12.94 30.31 8.62
CA ALA A 617 14.22 29.69 8.97
C ALA A 617 14.06 28.50 9.93
N SER A 618 13.14 28.60 10.90
CA SER A 618 12.81 27.51 11.83
C SER A 618 12.29 26.26 11.12
N PHE A 619 11.50 26.44 10.05
CA PHE A 619 11.01 25.31 9.25
C PHE A 619 12.14 24.67 8.44
N ARG A 620 13.04 25.47 7.84
CA ARG A 620 14.20 24.95 7.12
C ARG A 620 15.08 24.07 8.01
N LEU A 621 15.34 24.51 9.25
CA LEU A 621 16.10 23.73 10.23
C LEU A 621 15.37 22.43 10.60
N LEU A 622 14.07 22.50 10.93
CA LEU A 622 13.27 21.33 11.25
C LEU A 622 13.23 20.33 10.09
N ARG A 623 13.07 20.83 8.86
CA ARG A 623 13.11 20.00 7.64
C ARG A 623 14.45 19.30 7.51
N ALA A 624 15.56 20.00 7.67
CA ALA A 624 16.90 19.41 7.57
C ALA A 624 17.10 18.28 8.60
N LEU A 625 16.68 18.47 9.85
CA LEU A 625 16.76 17.44 10.90
C LEU A 625 15.86 16.23 10.59
N CYS A 626 14.63 16.46 10.15
CA CYS A 626 13.73 15.38 9.77
C CYS A 626 14.24 14.62 8.53
N GLU A 627 14.84 15.31 7.54
CA GLU A 627 15.40 14.69 6.34
C GLU A 627 16.54 13.72 6.67
N ILE A 628 17.31 13.94 7.71
CA ILE A 628 18.33 12.98 8.17
C ILE A 628 17.66 11.63 8.52
N VAL A 629 16.57 11.67 9.29
CA VAL A 629 15.84 10.47 9.69
C VAL A 629 15.15 9.82 8.48
N VAL A 630 14.52 10.62 7.62
CA VAL A 630 13.81 10.12 6.43
C VAL A 630 14.78 9.49 5.44
N THR A 631 15.91 10.15 5.15
CA THR A 631 16.92 9.61 4.23
C THR A 631 17.52 8.32 4.76
N ARG A 632 17.77 8.23 6.08
CA ARG A 632 18.24 6.98 6.70
C ARG A 632 17.18 5.87 6.63
N ALA A 633 15.92 6.20 6.91
CA ALA A 633 14.82 5.25 6.87
C ALA A 633 14.58 4.68 5.46
N GLN A 634 14.78 5.49 4.43
CA GLN A 634 14.61 5.12 3.02
C GLN A 634 15.90 4.59 2.37
N ALA A 635 17.02 4.56 3.10
CA ALA A 635 18.27 4.05 2.57
C ALA A 635 18.15 2.54 2.25
N LEU A 636 18.65 2.17 1.08
CA LEU A 636 18.78 0.78 0.62
C LEU A 636 20.26 0.45 0.47
N PRO A 637 21.01 0.29 1.59
CA PRO A 637 22.45 0.02 1.50
C PRO A 637 22.68 -1.32 0.80
N LYS A 638 23.60 -1.31 -0.14
CA LYS A 638 23.94 -2.48 -0.95
C LYS A 638 24.95 -3.36 -0.22
N ASN A 639 24.84 -4.66 -0.43
CA ASN A 639 25.86 -5.62 -0.03
C ASN A 639 27.04 -5.64 -1.02
N ARG A 640 28.05 -6.49 -0.78
CA ARG A 640 29.23 -6.61 -1.67
C ARG A 640 28.88 -7.00 -3.11
N ARG A 641 27.71 -7.62 -3.35
CA ARG A 641 27.20 -8.03 -4.66
C ARG A 641 26.38 -6.95 -5.36
N GLY A 642 26.26 -5.75 -4.76
CA GLY A 642 25.47 -4.66 -5.32
C GLY A 642 23.96 -4.78 -5.12
N THR A 643 23.46 -5.82 -4.42
CA THR A 643 22.03 -5.96 -4.08
C THR A 643 21.71 -5.27 -2.76
N PRO A 644 20.52 -4.67 -2.60
CA PRO A 644 20.12 -4.10 -1.32
C PRO A 644 20.08 -5.17 -0.23
N ARG A 645 20.65 -4.86 0.93
CA ARG A 645 20.62 -5.75 2.09
C ARG A 645 19.32 -5.57 2.89
N PRO A 646 18.91 -6.56 3.70
CA PRO A 646 17.80 -6.41 4.63
C PRO A 646 18.03 -5.21 5.58
N GLN A 647 16.94 -4.56 5.95
CA GLN A 647 16.89 -3.42 6.85
C GLN A 647 17.50 -3.76 8.23
N ARG A 648 18.51 -3.01 8.65
CA ARG A 648 19.27 -3.24 9.91
C ARG A 648 19.72 -1.94 10.55
N GLY A 649 20.05 -2.01 11.85
CA GLY A 649 20.69 -0.90 12.55
C GLY A 649 19.91 0.40 12.47
N LEU A 650 20.58 1.49 12.13
CA LEU A 650 20.00 2.83 12.11
C LEU A 650 18.88 3.00 11.08
N GLU A 651 18.95 2.37 9.90
CA GLU A 651 17.89 2.44 8.90
C GLU A 651 16.59 1.86 9.46
N TYR A 652 16.67 0.71 10.14
CA TYR A 652 15.53 0.06 10.77
C TYR A 652 14.94 0.90 11.90
N VAL A 653 15.80 1.47 12.77
CA VAL A 653 15.36 2.34 13.86
C VAL A 653 14.66 3.58 13.31
N CYS A 654 15.25 4.26 12.32
CA CYS A 654 14.66 5.43 11.69
C CYS A 654 13.33 5.09 11.00
N ALA A 655 13.26 3.97 10.29
CA ALA A 655 12.03 3.49 9.65
C ALA A 655 10.93 3.21 10.68
N ARG A 656 11.26 2.56 11.80
CA ARG A 656 10.31 2.31 12.91
C ARG A 656 9.85 3.60 13.59
N LEU A 657 10.71 4.60 13.73
CA LEU A 657 10.31 5.90 14.28
C LEU A 657 9.26 6.60 13.39
N ILE A 658 9.42 6.50 12.07
CA ILE A 658 8.45 7.05 11.11
C ILE A 658 7.16 6.22 11.12
N GLU A 659 7.23 4.90 10.96
CA GLU A 659 6.07 4.00 10.96
C GLU A 659 5.25 4.14 12.24
N ARG A 660 5.93 4.30 13.36
CA ARG A 660 5.29 4.50 14.66
C ARG A 660 4.82 5.93 14.94
N GLY A 661 5.01 6.86 14.01
CA GLY A 661 4.57 8.25 14.11
C GLY A 661 5.34 9.10 15.14
N PHE A 662 6.46 8.61 15.70
CA PHE A 662 7.33 9.41 16.57
C PHE A 662 8.05 10.50 15.78
N VAL A 663 8.56 10.17 14.61
CA VAL A 663 9.08 11.13 13.64
C VAL A 663 8.14 11.13 12.44
N ARG A 664 7.68 12.31 12.05
CA ARG A 664 6.89 12.50 10.83
C ARG A 664 7.69 13.30 9.83
N PRO A 665 7.79 12.86 8.57
CA PRO A 665 8.36 13.69 7.51
C PRO A 665 7.71 15.07 7.54
N THR A 666 8.48 16.14 7.35
CA THR A 666 7.92 17.49 7.35
C THR A 666 6.87 17.64 6.27
N ARG A 667 5.77 18.33 6.57
CA ARG A 667 4.79 18.74 5.57
C ARG A 667 5.42 19.84 4.71
N ASP A 668 6.04 19.47 3.63
CA ASP A 668 6.69 20.36 2.69
C ASP A 668 5.74 20.67 1.53
N LEU A 669 5.11 21.84 1.58
CA LEU A 669 4.20 22.29 0.52
C LEU A 669 4.94 22.61 -0.79
N GLY A 670 6.25 22.86 -0.76
CA GLY A 670 7.06 22.98 -1.97
C GLY A 670 6.95 21.72 -2.85
N ARG A 671 6.93 20.55 -2.22
CA ARG A 671 6.72 19.27 -2.95
C ARG A 671 5.31 19.13 -3.55
N LEU A 672 4.30 19.68 -2.88
CA LEU A 672 2.95 19.77 -3.47
C LEU A 672 2.98 20.69 -4.70
N HIS A 673 3.58 21.87 -4.60
CA HIS A 673 3.71 22.80 -5.72
C HIS A 673 4.41 22.14 -6.91
N GLU A 674 5.57 21.50 -6.69
CA GLU A 674 6.32 20.80 -7.72
C GLU A 674 5.49 19.66 -8.35
N ALA A 675 4.69 18.92 -7.55
CA ALA A 675 3.84 17.86 -8.06
C ALA A 675 2.72 18.41 -8.96
N LEU A 676 2.11 19.54 -8.58
CA LEU A 676 1.11 20.24 -9.38
C LEU A 676 1.71 20.80 -10.68
N TYR A 677 2.92 21.38 -10.62
CA TYR A 677 3.64 21.89 -11.82
C TYR A 677 3.97 20.76 -12.80
N ARG A 678 4.53 19.64 -12.31
CA ARG A 678 4.85 18.49 -13.16
C ARG A 678 3.64 17.88 -13.85
N ARG A 679 2.45 17.98 -13.24
CA ARG A 679 1.19 17.51 -13.83
C ARG A 679 0.53 18.54 -14.75
N GLY A 680 1.10 19.73 -14.86
CA GLY A 680 0.50 20.84 -15.61
C GLY A 680 -0.78 21.41 -15.00
N VAL A 681 -1.11 21.06 -13.72
CA VAL A 681 -2.32 21.52 -13.03
C VAL A 681 -2.14 22.94 -12.50
N ALA A 682 -0.91 23.34 -12.18
CA ALA A 682 -0.58 24.69 -11.75
C ALA A 682 0.73 25.16 -12.38
N LYS A 683 0.95 26.46 -12.33
CA LYS A 683 2.17 27.15 -12.78
C LYS A 683 2.76 27.99 -11.66
N PRO A 684 4.10 28.17 -11.63
CA PRO A 684 4.70 29.18 -10.74
C PRO A 684 4.19 30.58 -11.12
N PHE A 685 3.85 31.40 -10.14
CA PHE A 685 3.56 32.82 -10.41
C PHE A 685 4.80 33.52 -11.00
N GLY A 686 4.58 34.37 -12.00
CA GLY A 686 5.64 34.98 -12.82
C GLY A 686 5.73 34.41 -14.23
N THR A 687 5.03 33.30 -14.52
CA THR A 687 4.79 32.86 -15.89
C THR A 687 3.71 33.72 -16.54
N PRO A 688 3.76 33.94 -17.87
CA PRO A 688 2.75 34.71 -18.60
C PRO A 688 1.34 34.17 -18.37
N PHE A 689 0.35 35.07 -18.47
CA PHE A 689 -1.05 34.65 -18.41
C PHE A 689 -1.40 33.74 -19.61
N GLU A 690 -2.08 32.65 -19.30
CA GLU A 690 -2.65 31.74 -20.28
C GLU A 690 -4.10 31.44 -19.91
N SER A 691 -4.97 31.37 -20.90
CA SER A 691 -6.40 31.08 -20.72
C SER A 691 -6.78 29.62 -20.98
N THR A 692 -5.79 28.73 -21.20
CA THR A 692 -6.03 27.32 -21.52
C THR A 692 -6.52 26.56 -20.28
N PRO A 693 -7.71 25.94 -20.32
CA PRO A 693 -8.21 25.11 -19.22
C PRO A 693 -7.28 23.92 -18.93
N VAL A 694 -7.24 23.52 -17.67
CA VAL A 694 -6.42 22.42 -17.16
C VAL A 694 -7.31 21.27 -16.69
N ALA A 695 -6.89 20.03 -16.92
CA ALA A 695 -7.62 18.87 -16.39
C ALA A 695 -7.59 18.86 -14.86
N PRO A 696 -8.75 18.79 -14.18
CA PRO A 696 -8.83 18.74 -12.72
C PRO A 696 -8.23 17.45 -12.19
N LEU A 697 -7.76 17.46 -10.92
CA LEU A 697 -7.31 16.26 -10.23
C LEU A 697 -8.50 15.30 -10.00
N GLN A 698 -8.27 14.01 -10.21
CA GLN A 698 -9.28 12.95 -10.01
C GLN A 698 -9.06 12.17 -8.71
N ASP A 699 -8.38 12.78 -7.74
CA ASP A 699 -8.05 12.12 -6.48
C ASP A 699 -9.30 11.72 -5.69
N LEU A 700 -10.33 12.57 -5.69
CA LEU A 700 -11.57 12.34 -4.96
C LEU A 700 -12.37 11.16 -5.54
N GLU A 701 -12.50 11.10 -6.85
CA GLU A 701 -13.17 10.01 -7.58
C GLU A 701 -12.45 8.67 -7.38
N SER A 702 -11.11 8.69 -7.42
CA SER A 702 -10.28 7.51 -7.18
C SER A 702 -10.46 6.97 -5.75
N VAL A 703 -10.52 7.86 -4.76
CA VAL A 703 -10.78 7.48 -3.36
C VAL A 703 -12.21 6.96 -3.20
N ALA A 704 -13.20 7.62 -3.77
CA ALA A 704 -14.61 7.20 -3.72
C ALA A 704 -14.79 5.81 -4.37
N ALA A 705 -14.18 5.57 -5.53
CA ALA A 705 -14.19 4.25 -6.18
C ALA A 705 -13.58 3.17 -5.29
N ARG A 706 -12.47 3.46 -4.61
CA ARG A 706 -11.85 2.51 -3.68
C ARG A 706 -12.70 2.25 -2.44
N VAL A 707 -13.39 3.26 -1.92
CA VAL A 707 -14.35 3.09 -0.80
C VAL A 707 -15.55 2.25 -1.25
N ARG A 708 -16.11 2.46 -2.45
CA ARG A 708 -17.18 1.60 -2.99
C ARG A 708 -16.71 0.15 -3.08
N SER A 709 -15.53 -0.08 -3.63
CA SER A 709 -14.91 -1.41 -3.68
C SER A 709 -14.72 -2.03 -2.29
N LEU A 710 -14.25 -1.24 -1.30
CA LEU A 710 -14.11 -1.68 0.09
C LEU A 710 -15.46 -2.11 0.71
N MET A 711 -16.54 -1.43 0.34
CA MET A 711 -17.89 -1.72 0.83
C MET A 711 -18.63 -2.76 -0.02
N GLY A 712 -18.02 -3.26 -1.11
CA GLY A 712 -18.64 -4.22 -2.02
C GLY A 712 -19.85 -3.65 -2.77
N VAL A 713 -19.85 -2.33 -3.01
CA VAL A 713 -20.86 -1.63 -3.81
C VAL A 713 -20.17 -1.20 -5.10
N ALA A 714 -20.62 -1.74 -6.24
CA ALA A 714 -20.05 -1.44 -7.57
C ALA A 714 -20.42 -0.04 -8.06
#